data_70e3e82004a56525167891b261ac16e9
#
_entry.id   70e3e82004a56525167891b261ac16e9
#
_cell.length_a   1.000
_cell.length_b   1.000
_cell.length_c   1.000
_cell.angle_alpha   90.00
_cell.angle_beta   90.00
_cell.angle_gamma   90.00
#
_symmetry.space_group_name_H-M   'P 1'
#
loop_
_entity.id
_entity.type
_entity.pdbx_description
1 polymer ?
#
loop_
_entity_poly.entity_id
_entity_poly.type
_entity_poly.pdbx_seq_one_letter_code
_entity_poly.pdbx_strand_id
1 'polypeptide(L)'
;MKKTCLFITVLLFTLGAMAQNYNRDRGFVHPGGLHTQEDFDRIKTLLAKGDATITAAVNVLTQAAYAQATAATYPVQTIVRGGSGENYINAARGATIAYQNALVWKITGNTANASHAVNVLMQWANTTKAIGGNSNYALAAGLYGYQFAQAAELLRDYDGWSTERFETFRQWMLRVWYPSAIGFLRGRNGTWENTGKWWQAPGHYWSNWGLCNALCVMSIGVLCDDVAIYNQGLSYIKHDQVGTFTDPRTANPILNDGLTEFMGNLVVTVSNTPDSLKASSYGKIGQMQESGRDIGHATMALGLAVDIAHMAWNQGDDLFSFMDNRLAAGIEYVAAQTQSVEGLPWTNYKYGTNGLYYTDSRVWTMTGPALGNQIRPYWGTVIGHYEGVLGAKMPYSDMAYADMTKNGPDGGGLGSTSGGYDHLGYSVLMNYRDHTATAEEVPTLLAPRMVVGSDTFNQNELGALVNTYKTDNNTGVAKGTVIKLLPRLRDDNEDTGLWQWNTGETTRDITVTADSSYVYRVTYTNKHGVKSYLCFSIAVQGDCEPTPVTASATYDGTTVNDSVTIFYDDAVTLSATATGGFGTYTWSNGATGSSITAKNIRKDSTFVVTFKNQGGALSRDTVRVHLKYLRPQMTVNGQVKTDTVQYVCQPGDQVAFAPYVPSTFQDITFRWSNGSQTRSVTYDNLQTSVIDTLIYTIYGKSDTLYYAAYISDSLDSAIPEGYYLIRDRFHDTYLTNNSVEGTTYAYASFAPKKEGEALQEQAWKITNENADGPCYDMLNLADQRYLALTMRMTTSTRTPYYFRKASGTNWYHIRNKRPCYFTIGADGTVDHTTYYVPTCFPVELIPFHDPTGIHNTTADRPADDKCYNLCGQRVTTNYKGVIIRNGKKYINR
;
A
#
# COMPACT_ATOMS: atom_id res chain seq x y z
N MET A 1 26.17 42.42 3.09
CA MET A 1 26.25 41.79 1.77
C MET A 1 27.11 40.53 1.71
N LYS A 2 28.32 40.43 2.29
CA LYS A 2 29.13 39.20 2.23
C LYS A 2 28.54 37.97 3.02
N LYS A 3 27.81 38.18 4.09
CA LYS A 3 27.18 37.07 4.86
C LYS A 3 25.89 36.50 4.23
N THR A 4 25.18 37.32 3.49
CA THR A 4 23.95 36.91 2.79
C THR A 4 24.25 36.08 1.53
N CYS A 5 25.35 36.41 0.83
CA CYS A 5 25.80 35.61 -0.32
C CYS A 5 26.30 34.21 0.09
N LEU A 6 26.93 34.07 1.27
CA LEU A 6 27.40 32.77 1.73
C LEU A 6 26.24 31.84 2.13
N PHE A 7 25.15 32.39 2.68
CA PHE A 7 23.95 31.60 3.02
C PHE A 7 23.19 31.16 1.77
N ILE A 8 23.10 32.00 0.75
CA ILE A 8 22.45 31.65 -0.52
C ILE A 8 23.30 30.61 -1.29
N THR A 9 24.63 30.74 -1.24
CA THR A 9 25.52 29.76 -1.89
C THR A 9 25.49 28.40 -1.20
N VAL A 10 25.43 28.37 0.15
CA VAL A 10 25.27 27.09 0.90
C VAL A 10 23.88 26.49 0.68
N LEU A 11 22.81 27.32 0.56
CA LEU A 11 21.47 26.82 0.29
C LEU A 11 21.35 26.28 -1.16
N LEU A 12 22.04 26.90 -2.12
CA LEU A 12 22.10 26.39 -3.49
C LEU A 12 22.96 25.12 -3.62
N PHE A 13 24.02 24.98 -2.81
CA PHE A 13 24.80 23.75 -2.77
C PHE A 13 24.07 22.59 -2.07
N THR A 14 23.26 22.86 -1.05
CA THR A 14 22.44 21.82 -0.41
C THR A 14 21.25 21.37 -1.28
N LEU A 15 20.68 22.26 -2.09
CA LEU A 15 19.67 21.90 -3.07
C LEU A 15 20.26 21.11 -4.26
N GLY A 16 21.50 21.40 -4.65
CA GLY A 16 22.21 20.63 -5.68
C GLY A 16 22.62 19.23 -5.21
N ALA A 17 22.94 19.04 -3.93
CA ALA A 17 23.34 17.75 -3.38
C ALA A 17 22.14 16.79 -3.20
N MET A 18 20.94 17.30 -3.01
CA MET A 18 19.73 16.46 -2.92
C MET A 18 19.23 15.96 -4.28
N ALA A 19 19.61 16.63 -5.38
CA ALA A 19 19.28 16.19 -6.74
C ALA A 19 20.20 15.09 -7.29
N GLN A 20 21.31 14.81 -6.62
CA GLN A 20 22.34 13.89 -7.13
C GLN A 20 22.05 12.40 -6.97
N ASN A 21 21.05 12.01 -6.18
CA ASN A 21 20.78 10.59 -5.94
C ASN A 21 20.01 9.89 -7.07
N TYR A 22 19.37 10.65 -7.99
CA TYR A 22 18.92 10.18 -9.29
C TYR A 22 19.67 10.98 -10.34
N ASN A 23 20.74 10.41 -10.81
CA ASN A 23 21.66 11.10 -11.70
C ASN A 23 21.05 11.21 -13.10
N ARG A 24 20.35 12.29 -13.36
CA ARG A 24 19.89 12.65 -14.69
C ARG A 24 20.55 13.91 -15.20
N ASP A 25 21.86 13.97 -15.05
CA ASP A 25 22.67 15.03 -15.64
C ASP A 25 22.56 15.06 -17.17
N ARG A 26 22.08 13.97 -17.78
CA ARG A 26 21.92 13.76 -19.20
C ARG A 26 20.57 14.14 -19.80
N GLY A 27 19.60 14.53 -18.98
CA GLY A 27 18.21 14.71 -19.41
C GLY A 27 17.50 13.40 -19.79
N PHE A 28 16.33 13.50 -20.42
CA PHE A 28 15.60 12.35 -20.94
C PHE A 28 16.00 12.00 -22.38
N VAL A 29 15.79 10.74 -22.74
CA VAL A 29 15.85 10.27 -24.12
C VAL A 29 14.49 10.54 -24.77
N HIS A 30 14.47 11.03 -26.02
CA HIS A 30 13.24 11.31 -26.77
C HIS A 30 13.31 10.83 -28.23
N PRO A 31 12.25 10.21 -28.76
CA PRO A 31 11.20 9.62 -27.97
C PRO A 31 11.81 8.59 -27.00
N GLY A 32 11.24 8.45 -25.85
CA GLY A 32 11.85 7.64 -24.79
C GLY A 32 10.86 7.14 -23.76
N GLY A 33 9.58 7.13 -24.10
CA GLY A 33 8.56 6.43 -23.35
C GLY A 33 8.69 4.92 -23.53
N LEU A 34 7.62 4.27 -23.96
CA LEU A 34 7.67 2.83 -24.31
C LEU A 34 8.50 2.55 -25.57
N HIS A 35 8.81 3.55 -26.38
CA HIS A 35 9.54 3.39 -27.64
C HIS A 35 10.61 4.46 -27.79
N THR A 36 11.72 4.05 -28.40
CA THR A 36 12.83 4.93 -28.75
C THR A 36 12.95 5.10 -30.27
N GLN A 37 13.76 6.05 -30.70
CA GLN A 37 14.08 6.18 -32.15
C GLN A 37 14.75 4.91 -32.69
N GLU A 38 15.55 4.24 -31.87
CA GLU A 38 16.23 2.99 -32.23
C GLU A 38 15.26 1.86 -32.56
N ASP A 39 14.11 1.81 -31.89
CA ASP A 39 13.05 0.83 -32.20
C ASP A 39 12.46 1.06 -33.61
N PHE A 40 12.19 2.32 -33.91
CA PHE A 40 11.68 2.67 -35.26
C PHE A 40 12.72 2.43 -36.36
N ASP A 41 13.98 2.67 -36.13
CA ASP A 41 15.06 2.43 -37.10
C ASP A 41 15.25 0.92 -37.30
N ARG A 42 15.13 0.11 -36.23
CA ARG A 42 15.13 -1.35 -36.32
C ARG A 42 13.94 -1.84 -37.16
N ILE A 43 12.74 -1.37 -36.91
CA ILE A 43 11.54 -1.75 -37.68
C ILE A 43 11.72 -1.40 -39.15
N LYS A 44 12.17 -0.20 -39.49
CA LYS A 44 12.44 0.21 -40.89
C LYS A 44 13.51 -0.67 -41.57
N THR A 45 14.53 -1.02 -40.84
CA THR A 45 15.59 -1.91 -41.30
C THR A 45 15.03 -3.30 -41.59
N LEU A 46 14.26 -3.89 -40.72
CA LEU A 46 13.65 -5.21 -40.91
C LEU A 46 12.62 -5.20 -42.05
N LEU A 47 11.82 -4.14 -42.18
CA LEU A 47 10.93 -3.96 -43.33
C LEU A 47 11.69 -3.90 -44.64
N ALA A 48 12.79 -3.15 -44.70
CA ALA A 48 13.62 -3.06 -45.90
C ALA A 48 14.25 -4.40 -46.29
N LYS A 49 14.48 -5.29 -45.32
CA LYS A 49 14.96 -6.67 -45.53
C LYS A 49 13.83 -7.65 -45.91
N GLY A 50 12.60 -7.24 -45.84
CA GLY A 50 11.45 -8.10 -46.12
C GLY A 50 11.14 -9.08 -44.99
N ASP A 51 11.48 -8.76 -43.75
CA ASP A 51 11.13 -9.59 -42.59
C ASP A 51 9.64 -9.84 -42.51
N ALA A 52 9.25 -11.12 -42.46
CA ALA A 52 7.85 -11.53 -42.54
C ALA A 52 7.06 -11.16 -41.30
N THR A 53 7.66 -11.29 -40.12
CA THR A 53 7.01 -11.00 -38.84
C THR A 53 6.72 -9.52 -38.69
N ILE A 54 7.72 -8.68 -38.96
CA ILE A 54 7.56 -7.22 -38.87
C ILE A 54 6.63 -6.72 -39.98
N THR A 55 6.71 -7.27 -41.20
CA THR A 55 5.76 -6.92 -42.24
C THR A 55 4.32 -7.24 -41.84
N ALA A 56 4.08 -8.40 -41.26
CA ALA A 56 2.74 -8.77 -40.73
C ALA A 56 2.30 -7.84 -39.60
N ALA A 57 3.19 -7.49 -38.68
CA ALA A 57 2.89 -6.61 -37.56
C ALA A 57 2.57 -5.17 -38.00
N VAL A 58 3.29 -4.64 -39.00
CA VAL A 58 2.95 -3.32 -39.59
C VAL A 58 1.61 -3.38 -40.32
N ASN A 59 1.27 -4.47 -40.97
CA ASN A 59 -0.04 -4.65 -41.59
C ASN A 59 -1.16 -4.66 -40.54
N VAL A 60 -0.97 -5.34 -39.40
CA VAL A 60 -1.91 -5.31 -38.29
C VAL A 60 -2.16 -3.87 -37.79
N LEU A 61 -1.10 -3.07 -37.64
CA LEU A 61 -1.21 -1.67 -37.23
C LEU A 61 -1.93 -0.85 -38.31
N THR A 62 -1.48 -0.87 -39.56
CA THR A 62 -1.98 0.02 -40.62
C THR A 62 -3.41 -0.28 -41.07
N GLN A 63 -3.90 -1.50 -40.83
CA GLN A 63 -5.27 -1.91 -41.07
C GLN A 63 -6.20 -1.69 -39.87
N ALA A 64 -5.67 -1.40 -38.72
CA ALA A 64 -6.47 -1.16 -37.53
C ALA A 64 -7.40 0.06 -37.68
N ALA A 65 -8.65 -0.07 -37.24
CA ALA A 65 -9.66 0.99 -37.40
C ALA A 65 -9.25 2.30 -36.67
N TYR A 66 -8.56 2.19 -35.54
CA TYR A 66 -8.08 3.35 -34.78
C TYR A 66 -6.77 3.94 -35.30
N ALA A 67 -6.08 3.26 -36.21
CA ALA A 67 -4.89 3.78 -36.88
C ALA A 67 -5.22 4.63 -38.11
N GLN A 68 -6.50 4.77 -38.46
CA GLN A 68 -6.92 5.58 -39.60
C GLN A 68 -6.93 7.08 -39.26
N ALA A 69 -6.41 7.92 -40.15
CA ALA A 69 -6.39 9.37 -39.99
C ALA A 69 -7.79 10.03 -39.99
N THR A 70 -8.83 9.25 -40.14
CA THR A 70 -10.24 9.64 -40.13
C THR A 70 -10.99 9.13 -38.92
N ALA A 71 -10.33 8.45 -37.96
CA ALA A 71 -10.97 7.91 -36.77
C ALA A 71 -11.57 9.03 -35.90
N ALA A 72 -12.71 8.75 -35.26
CA ALA A 72 -13.36 9.72 -34.39
C ALA A 72 -12.53 10.00 -33.12
N THR A 73 -12.71 11.17 -32.49
CA THR A 73 -11.79 11.66 -31.45
C THR A 73 -12.30 11.47 -30.01
N TYR A 74 -13.59 11.36 -29.79
CA TYR A 74 -14.30 11.05 -28.53
C TYR A 74 -14.05 11.95 -27.30
N PRO A 75 -13.62 13.21 -27.38
CA PRO A 75 -13.32 14.00 -26.18
C PRO A 75 -14.55 14.22 -25.31
N VAL A 76 -14.35 14.19 -23.99
CA VAL A 76 -15.40 14.45 -23.00
C VAL A 76 -14.91 15.51 -22.00
N GLN A 77 -15.83 16.30 -21.44
CA GLN A 77 -15.48 17.34 -20.49
C GLN A 77 -14.98 16.77 -19.15
N THR A 78 -15.61 15.69 -18.69
CA THR A 78 -15.22 14.94 -17.51
C THR A 78 -15.15 13.48 -17.85
N ILE A 79 -14.02 12.84 -17.57
CA ILE A 79 -13.87 11.39 -17.67
C ILE A 79 -14.46 10.79 -16.40
N VAL A 80 -15.46 9.92 -16.53
CA VAL A 80 -16.14 9.28 -15.42
C VAL A 80 -15.89 7.77 -15.47
N ARG A 81 -15.31 7.21 -14.39
CA ARG A 81 -15.18 5.76 -14.20
C ARG A 81 -15.74 5.38 -12.84
N GLY A 82 -16.74 4.48 -12.85
CA GLY A 82 -17.51 4.08 -11.68
C GLY A 82 -18.61 5.08 -11.32
N GLY A 83 -19.81 4.56 -11.10
CA GLY A 83 -21.00 5.36 -10.78
C GLY A 83 -21.81 5.77 -12.00
N SER A 84 -22.68 6.76 -11.82
CA SER A 84 -23.57 7.23 -12.88
C SER A 84 -22.82 8.02 -13.95
N GLY A 85 -23.15 7.79 -15.20
CA GLY A 85 -22.57 8.54 -16.33
C GLY A 85 -21.19 8.07 -16.77
N GLU A 86 -20.83 6.81 -16.52
CA GLU A 86 -19.56 6.24 -16.99
C GLU A 86 -19.31 6.48 -18.47
N ASN A 87 -18.13 6.98 -18.78
CA ASN A 87 -17.70 7.29 -20.15
C ASN A 87 -16.19 7.09 -20.37
N TYR A 88 -15.48 6.48 -19.40
CA TYR A 88 -14.02 6.31 -19.43
C TYR A 88 -13.50 5.62 -20.70
N ILE A 89 -14.35 4.80 -21.33
CA ILE A 89 -14.02 4.13 -22.56
C ILE A 89 -13.66 5.11 -23.70
N ASN A 90 -14.20 6.33 -23.66
CA ASN A 90 -13.88 7.37 -24.61
C ASN A 90 -12.42 7.85 -24.46
N ALA A 91 -11.92 7.91 -23.22
CA ALA A 91 -10.51 8.26 -22.97
C ALA A 91 -9.59 7.16 -23.51
N ALA A 92 -9.92 5.89 -23.25
CA ALA A 92 -9.19 4.77 -23.82
C ALA A 92 -9.14 4.81 -25.34
N ARG A 93 -10.29 5.04 -26.01
CA ARG A 93 -10.34 5.19 -27.47
C ARG A 93 -9.51 6.37 -27.97
N GLY A 94 -9.68 7.54 -27.35
CA GLY A 94 -8.94 8.74 -27.73
C GLY A 94 -7.41 8.53 -27.62
N ALA A 95 -6.93 7.99 -26.53
CA ALA A 95 -5.50 7.71 -26.34
C ALA A 95 -4.97 6.68 -27.37
N THR A 96 -5.73 5.60 -27.57
CA THR A 96 -5.37 4.56 -28.56
C THR A 96 -5.32 5.10 -29.99
N ILE A 97 -6.30 5.93 -30.38
CA ILE A 97 -6.31 6.55 -31.71
C ILE A 97 -5.08 7.43 -31.91
N ALA A 98 -4.77 8.28 -30.93
CA ALA A 98 -3.59 9.13 -30.98
C ALA A 98 -2.32 8.31 -31.07
N TYR A 99 -2.18 7.25 -30.24
CA TYR A 99 -1.02 6.38 -30.22
C TYR A 99 -0.83 5.60 -31.53
N GLN A 100 -1.86 4.94 -32.04
CA GLN A 100 -1.75 4.16 -33.26
C GLN A 100 -1.44 5.04 -34.48
N ASN A 101 -2.06 6.22 -34.58
CA ASN A 101 -1.74 7.18 -35.62
C ASN A 101 -0.31 7.71 -35.52
N ALA A 102 0.21 7.95 -34.31
CA ALA A 102 1.59 8.34 -34.11
C ALA A 102 2.57 7.21 -34.52
N LEU A 103 2.27 5.94 -34.22
CA LEU A 103 3.05 4.79 -34.67
C LEU A 103 3.09 4.68 -36.21
N VAL A 104 1.91 4.80 -36.87
CA VAL A 104 1.86 4.78 -38.33
C VAL A 104 2.75 5.85 -38.91
N TRP A 105 2.68 7.07 -38.42
CA TRP A 105 3.56 8.15 -38.87
C TRP A 105 5.04 7.84 -38.65
N LYS A 106 5.44 7.41 -37.46
CA LYS A 106 6.85 7.10 -37.16
C LYS A 106 7.44 6.02 -38.08
N ILE A 107 6.62 5.02 -38.42
CA ILE A 107 7.06 3.89 -39.26
C ILE A 107 7.00 4.24 -40.74
N THR A 108 5.90 4.85 -41.19
CA THR A 108 5.64 5.06 -42.65
C THR A 108 5.96 6.46 -43.14
N GLY A 109 6.10 7.45 -42.26
CA GLY A 109 6.24 8.87 -42.60
C GLY A 109 4.92 9.54 -43.01
N ASN A 110 3.75 8.89 -42.86
CA ASN A 110 2.47 9.45 -43.31
C ASN A 110 2.04 10.61 -42.41
N THR A 111 2.23 11.84 -42.88
CA THR A 111 1.92 13.09 -42.10
C THR A 111 0.44 13.28 -41.84
N ALA A 112 -0.49 12.69 -42.56
CA ALA A 112 -1.90 12.74 -42.28
C ALA A 112 -2.21 12.04 -40.95
N ASN A 113 -1.54 10.95 -40.63
CA ASN A 113 -1.66 10.27 -39.33
C ASN A 113 -1.06 11.12 -38.21
N ALA A 114 0.12 11.73 -38.38
CA ALA A 114 0.68 12.64 -37.36
C ALA A 114 -0.27 13.82 -37.07
N SER A 115 -0.77 14.46 -38.12
CA SER A 115 -1.72 15.57 -37.98
C SER A 115 -3.00 15.17 -37.27
N HIS A 116 -3.52 13.97 -37.57
CA HIS A 116 -4.70 13.44 -36.90
C HIS A 116 -4.41 13.13 -35.44
N ALA A 117 -3.29 12.48 -35.10
CA ALA A 117 -2.89 12.21 -33.73
C ALA A 117 -2.79 13.50 -32.89
N VAL A 118 -2.13 14.55 -33.43
CA VAL A 118 -2.07 15.88 -32.79
C VAL A 118 -3.46 16.47 -32.61
N ASN A 119 -4.34 16.33 -33.61
CA ASN A 119 -5.72 16.83 -33.50
C ASN A 119 -6.49 16.12 -32.39
N VAL A 120 -6.38 14.80 -32.26
CA VAL A 120 -7.00 14.03 -31.17
C VAL A 120 -6.49 14.54 -29.81
N LEU A 121 -5.17 14.59 -29.63
CA LEU A 121 -4.54 15.03 -28.38
C LEU A 121 -4.99 16.45 -27.99
N MET A 122 -5.01 17.36 -28.95
CA MET A 122 -5.42 18.77 -28.67
C MET A 122 -6.92 18.92 -28.41
N GLN A 123 -7.79 18.14 -29.06
CA GLN A 123 -9.21 18.12 -28.73
C GLN A 123 -9.44 17.65 -27.31
N TRP A 124 -8.74 16.60 -26.85
CA TRP A 124 -8.80 16.14 -25.46
C TRP A 124 -8.29 17.20 -24.50
N ALA A 125 -7.12 17.78 -24.75
CA ALA A 125 -6.54 18.80 -23.88
C ALA A 125 -7.41 20.05 -23.74
N ASN A 126 -8.08 20.46 -24.82
CA ASN A 126 -8.96 21.61 -24.82
C ASN A 126 -10.31 21.34 -24.16
N THR A 127 -10.81 20.11 -24.23
CA THR A 127 -12.14 19.73 -23.77
C THR A 127 -12.15 19.23 -22.33
N THR A 128 -11.23 18.32 -21.98
CA THR A 128 -11.26 17.59 -20.71
C THR A 128 -10.66 18.42 -19.58
N LYS A 129 -11.46 18.60 -18.52
CA LYS A 129 -11.12 19.43 -17.35
C LYS A 129 -10.96 18.63 -16.07
N ALA A 130 -11.53 17.42 -15.99
CA ALA A 130 -11.54 16.62 -14.77
C ALA A 130 -11.65 15.12 -15.05
N ILE A 131 -11.21 14.34 -14.07
CA ILE A 131 -11.43 12.91 -13.96
C ILE A 131 -12.26 12.68 -12.70
N GLY A 132 -13.37 11.96 -12.81
CA GLY A 132 -14.32 11.77 -11.71
C GLY A 132 -14.95 10.37 -11.73
N GLY A 133 -15.93 10.19 -10.88
CA GLY A 133 -16.61 8.91 -10.64
C GLY A 133 -16.46 8.48 -9.19
N ASN A 134 -16.55 7.17 -8.94
CA ASN A 134 -16.18 6.63 -7.64
C ASN A 134 -14.65 6.39 -7.60
N SER A 135 -14.16 5.55 -6.71
CA SER A 135 -12.71 5.22 -6.62
C SER A 135 -12.04 4.88 -7.94
N ASN A 136 -12.81 4.29 -8.86
CA ASN A 136 -12.27 3.90 -10.15
C ASN A 136 -11.74 5.09 -10.99
N TYR A 137 -11.99 6.34 -10.57
CA TYR A 137 -11.37 7.50 -11.20
C TYR A 137 -9.84 7.44 -11.17
N ALA A 138 -9.25 6.91 -10.08
CA ALA A 138 -7.81 6.75 -9.97
C ALA A 138 -7.26 5.69 -10.94
N LEU A 139 -8.04 4.61 -11.15
CA LEU A 139 -7.71 3.60 -12.16
C LEU A 139 -7.78 4.18 -13.58
N ALA A 140 -8.78 5.04 -13.87
CA ALA A 140 -8.86 5.75 -15.14
C ALA A 140 -7.68 6.71 -15.34
N ALA A 141 -7.29 7.46 -14.29
CA ALA A 141 -6.17 8.37 -14.33
C ALA A 141 -4.85 7.64 -14.67
N GLY A 142 -4.60 6.52 -14.01
CA GLY A 142 -3.42 5.70 -14.26
C GLY A 142 -3.41 5.14 -15.67
N LEU A 143 -4.43 4.36 -16.04
CA LEU A 143 -4.46 3.61 -17.29
C LEU A 143 -4.48 4.49 -18.54
N TYR A 144 -5.25 5.56 -18.55
CA TYR A 144 -5.37 6.37 -19.77
C TYR A 144 -4.41 7.55 -19.79
N GLY A 145 -3.98 8.03 -18.62
CA GLY A 145 -3.00 9.09 -18.53
C GLY A 145 -1.66 8.70 -19.12
N TYR A 146 -1.15 7.48 -18.82
CA TYR A 146 0.09 7.05 -19.45
C TYR A 146 -0.04 6.90 -20.96
N GLN A 147 -1.19 6.38 -21.45
CA GLN A 147 -1.42 6.17 -22.87
C GLN A 147 -1.43 7.49 -23.66
N PHE A 148 -2.07 8.55 -23.13
CA PHE A 148 -2.00 9.89 -23.72
C PHE A 148 -0.58 10.45 -23.73
N ALA A 149 0.18 10.25 -22.65
CA ALA A 149 1.56 10.71 -22.58
C ALA A 149 2.46 9.98 -23.59
N GLN A 150 2.29 8.65 -23.73
CA GLN A 150 3.03 7.86 -24.70
C GLN A 150 2.73 8.27 -26.15
N ALA A 151 1.47 8.54 -26.48
CA ALA A 151 1.09 9.03 -27.79
C ALA A 151 1.72 10.41 -28.11
N ALA A 152 1.73 11.30 -27.15
CA ALA A 152 2.32 12.64 -27.29
C ALA A 152 3.84 12.58 -27.42
N GLU A 153 4.49 11.70 -26.66
CA GLU A 153 5.93 11.53 -26.70
C GLU A 153 6.43 11.12 -28.10
N LEU A 154 5.68 10.27 -28.80
CA LEU A 154 5.99 9.88 -30.18
C LEU A 154 5.93 11.04 -31.18
N LEU A 155 5.14 12.06 -30.86
CA LEU A 155 4.91 13.21 -31.78
C LEU A 155 5.78 14.42 -31.44
N ARG A 156 6.68 14.32 -30.48
CA ARG A 156 7.50 15.43 -29.99
C ARG A 156 8.30 16.12 -31.10
N ASP A 157 8.78 15.37 -32.07
CA ASP A 157 9.58 15.83 -33.20
C ASP A 157 8.75 16.07 -34.50
N TYR A 158 7.42 16.08 -34.40
CA TYR A 158 6.58 16.38 -35.54
C TYR A 158 6.43 17.88 -35.75
N ASP A 159 6.95 18.44 -36.86
CA ASP A 159 6.93 19.86 -37.17
C ASP A 159 5.53 20.49 -37.24
N GLY A 160 4.50 19.67 -37.53
CA GLY A 160 3.11 20.09 -37.55
C GLY A 160 2.49 20.34 -36.16
N TRP A 161 3.22 20.05 -35.08
CA TRP A 161 2.80 20.34 -33.71
C TRP A 161 3.61 21.51 -33.13
N SER A 162 3.07 22.74 -33.21
CA SER A 162 3.80 23.90 -32.73
C SER A 162 4.15 23.79 -31.25
N THR A 163 5.28 24.37 -30.85
CA THR A 163 5.76 24.40 -29.46
C THR A 163 4.69 24.90 -28.48
N GLU A 164 3.92 25.92 -28.84
CA GLU A 164 2.83 26.45 -28.00
C GLU A 164 1.72 25.41 -27.78
N ARG A 165 1.31 24.69 -28.83
CA ARG A 165 0.28 23.64 -28.72
C ARG A 165 0.79 22.44 -27.93
N PHE A 166 2.06 22.07 -28.15
CA PHE A 166 2.69 20.99 -27.37
C PHE A 166 2.74 21.38 -25.88
N GLU A 167 3.15 22.60 -25.55
CA GLU A 167 3.15 23.07 -24.17
C GLU A 167 1.74 23.12 -23.57
N THR A 168 0.73 23.51 -24.35
CA THR A 168 -0.67 23.44 -23.90
C THR A 168 -1.06 22.00 -23.51
N PHE A 169 -0.63 21.01 -24.27
CA PHE A 169 -0.87 19.60 -23.98
C PHE A 169 -0.11 19.14 -22.72
N ARG A 170 1.17 19.49 -22.57
CA ARG A 170 1.97 19.20 -21.36
C ARG A 170 1.30 19.78 -20.11
N GLN A 171 0.83 21.04 -20.18
CA GLN A 171 0.11 21.67 -19.07
C GLN A 171 -1.21 20.97 -18.75
N TRP A 172 -1.90 20.42 -19.74
CA TRP A 172 -3.08 19.60 -19.51
C TRP A 172 -2.75 18.30 -18.77
N MET A 173 -1.67 17.63 -19.14
CA MET A 173 -1.18 16.43 -18.43
C MET A 173 -0.87 16.76 -16.97
N LEU A 174 -0.19 17.86 -16.72
CA LEU A 174 0.17 18.31 -15.38
C LEU A 174 -1.03 18.76 -14.52
N ARG A 175 -2.08 19.29 -15.11
CA ARG A 175 -3.24 19.82 -14.36
C ARG A 175 -4.36 18.81 -14.17
N VAL A 176 -4.54 17.87 -15.06
CA VAL A 176 -5.68 16.95 -15.07
C VAL A 176 -5.25 15.54 -14.63
N TRP A 177 -4.18 15.01 -15.20
CA TRP A 177 -3.77 13.61 -15.00
C TRP A 177 -2.85 13.42 -13.81
N TYR A 178 -1.79 14.22 -13.75
CA TYR A 178 -0.78 14.10 -12.70
C TYR A 178 -1.36 14.19 -11.29
N PRO A 179 -2.23 15.16 -10.94
CA PRO A 179 -2.74 15.28 -9.57
C PRO A 179 -3.54 14.04 -9.13
N SER A 180 -4.31 13.46 -10.03
CA SER A 180 -5.10 12.25 -9.73
C SER A 180 -4.19 11.03 -9.53
N ALA A 181 -3.21 10.84 -10.41
CA ALA A 181 -2.29 9.70 -10.35
C ALA A 181 -1.36 9.79 -9.14
N ILE A 182 -0.70 10.92 -8.92
CA ILE A 182 0.19 11.09 -7.78
C ILE A 182 -0.56 11.13 -6.45
N GLY A 183 -1.78 11.68 -6.44
CA GLY A 183 -2.66 11.67 -5.29
C GLY A 183 -3.00 10.25 -4.84
N PHE A 184 -3.28 9.36 -5.80
CA PHE A 184 -3.48 7.94 -5.49
C PHE A 184 -2.24 7.30 -4.86
N LEU A 185 -1.05 7.47 -5.47
CA LEU A 185 0.18 6.90 -4.95
C LEU A 185 0.49 7.40 -3.53
N ARG A 186 0.34 8.70 -3.28
CA ARG A 186 0.54 9.28 -1.95
C ARG A 186 -0.46 8.77 -0.93
N GLY A 187 -1.73 8.76 -1.25
CA GLY A 187 -2.78 8.26 -0.36
C GLY A 187 -2.57 6.79 0.00
N ARG A 188 -1.99 6.04 -0.93
CA ARG A 188 -1.77 4.63 -0.75
C ARG A 188 -0.55 4.29 0.11
N ASN A 189 0.52 5.04 0.02
CA ASN A 189 1.76 4.75 0.73
C ASN A 189 1.87 5.43 2.11
N GLY A 190 0.76 5.89 2.68
CA GLY A 190 0.73 6.48 4.02
C GLY A 190 1.35 7.87 4.14
N THR A 191 1.71 8.53 3.03
CA THR A 191 2.30 9.87 3.06
C THR A 191 1.30 10.98 3.25
N TRP A 192 0.03 10.69 3.13
CA TRP A 192 -1.00 11.64 3.52
C TRP A 192 -1.03 11.74 5.03
N GLU A 193 -1.05 12.95 5.52
CA GLU A 193 -1.42 13.20 6.89
C GLU A 193 -2.65 12.38 7.20
N ASN A 194 -2.69 11.82 8.39
CA ASN A 194 -3.84 11.08 8.86
C ASN A 194 -5.05 12.03 8.93
N THR A 195 -5.70 12.20 7.80
CA THR A 195 -6.88 13.05 7.65
C THR A 195 -8.13 12.35 8.19
N GLY A 196 -7.98 11.21 8.87
CA GLY A 196 -9.07 10.35 9.28
C GLY A 196 -9.81 9.70 8.11
N LYS A 197 -9.33 9.89 6.90
CA LYS A 197 -9.93 9.27 5.72
C LYS A 197 -9.36 7.88 5.57
N TRP A 198 -10.00 6.91 6.20
CA TRP A 198 -9.65 5.50 6.19
C TRP A 198 -9.44 4.91 4.77
N TRP A 199 -10.06 5.49 3.74
CA TRP A 199 -9.85 5.12 2.33
C TRP A 199 -8.49 5.56 1.75
N GLN A 200 -7.70 6.29 2.50
CA GLN A 200 -6.32 6.64 2.16
C GLN A 200 -5.31 5.78 2.94
N ALA A 201 -5.78 4.78 3.65
CA ALA A 201 -4.91 3.89 4.41
C ALA A 201 -3.99 3.09 3.47
N PRO A 202 -2.71 2.95 3.82
CA PRO A 202 -1.73 2.24 3.01
C PRO A 202 -2.10 0.78 2.78
N GLY A 203 -1.65 0.20 1.66
CA GLY A 203 -1.67 -1.23 1.45
C GLY A 203 -3.02 -1.86 1.10
N HIS A 204 -4.05 -1.06 0.80
CA HIS A 204 -5.40 -1.56 0.61
C HIS A 204 -5.87 -1.65 -0.83
N TYR A 205 -4.97 -1.58 -1.79
CA TYR A 205 -5.29 -1.74 -3.20
C TYR A 205 -4.53 -2.89 -3.82
N TRP A 206 -5.14 -3.47 -4.85
CA TRP A 206 -4.48 -4.39 -5.74
C TRP A 206 -3.38 -3.69 -6.55
N SER A 207 -2.28 -4.39 -6.82
CA SER A 207 -1.06 -3.82 -7.40
C SER A 207 -1.29 -3.12 -8.74
N ASN A 208 -2.22 -3.61 -9.58
CA ASN A 208 -2.51 -2.96 -10.86
C ASN A 208 -2.87 -1.47 -10.73
N TRP A 209 -3.51 -1.07 -9.61
CA TRP A 209 -3.85 0.33 -9.35
C TRP A 209 -2.61 1.19 -9.08
N GLY A 210 -1.69 0.68 -8.25
CA GLY A 210 -0.42 1.36 -7.99
C GLY A 210 0.45 1.42 -9.25
N LEU A 211 0.57 0.31 -9.96
CA LEU A 211 1.39 0.20 -11.15
C LEU A 211 0.90 1.13 -12.27
N CYS A 212 -0.40 1.17 -12.59
CA CYS A 212 -0.87 2.07 -13.65
C CYS A 212 -0.67 3.55 -13.30
N ASN A 213 -0.82 3.93 -12.02
CA ASN A 213 -0.59 5.30 -11.59
C ASN A 213 0.92 5.64 -11.56
N ALA A 214 1.79 4.71 -11.17
CA ALA A 214 3.24 4.89 -11.27
C ALA A 214 3.69 5.05 -12.73
N LEU A 215 3.19 4.20 -13.63
CA LEU A 215 3.44 4.30 -15.07
C LEU A 215 2.98 5.66 -15.63
N CYS A 216 1.81 6.13 -15.23
CA CYS A 216 1.29 7.44 -15.62
C CYS A 216 2.20 8.59 -15.14
N VAL A 217 2.59 8.56 -13.87
CA VAL A 217 3.47 9.59 -13.29
C VAL A 217 4.82 9.60 -14.01
N MET A 218 5.44 8.43 -14.22
CA MET A 218 6.72 8.34 -14.95
C MET A 218 6.58 8.81 -16.39
N SER A 219 5.51 8.43 -17.09
CA SER A 219 5.25 8.87 -18.49
C SER A 219 5.10 10.38 -18.60
N ILE A 220 4.41 11.01 -17.63
CA ILE A 220 4.29 12.48 -17.57
C ILE A 220 5.65 13.11 -17.28
N GLY A 221 6.46 12.51 -16.42
CA GLY A 221 7.81 12.96 -16.12
C GLY A 221 8.69 13.02 -17.38
N VAL A 222 8.69 11.94 -18.18
CA VAL A 222 9.41 11.90 -19.46
C VAL A 222 8.87 12.95 -20.43
N LEU A 223 7.56 12.96 -20.67
CA LEU A 223 6.93 13.88 -21.61
C LEU A 223 7.19 15.37 -21.26
N CYS A 224 7.21 15.69 -19.98
CA CYS A 224 7.36 17.06 -19.49
C CYS A 224 8.81 17.45 -19.19
N ASP A 225 9.77 16.59 -19.44
CA ASP A 225 11.18 16.80 -19.04
C ASP A 225 11.33 17.09 -17.55
N ASP A 226 10.49 16.44 -16.72
CA ASP A 226 10.40 16.70 -15.28
C ASP A 226 10.96 15.51 -14.49
N VAL A 227 12.22 15.62 -14.09
CA VAL A 227 12.94 14.59 -13.33
C VAL A 227 12.25 14.30 -11.98
N ALA A 228 11.71 15.32 -11.34
CA ALA A 228 11.04 15.18 -10.05
C ALA A 228 9.78 14.30 -10.18
N ILE A 229 8.98 14.54 -11.20
CA ILE A 229 7.78 13.71 -11.48
C ILE A 229 8.18 12.28 -11.81
N TYR A 230 9.13 12.08 -12.71
CA TYR A 230 9.59 10.75 -13.10
C TYR A 230 10.09 9.95 -11.89
N ASN A 231 10.92 10.59 -11.06
CA ASN A 231 11.52 9.95 -9.89
C ASN A 231 10.49 9.55 -8.82
N GLN A 232 9.36 10.23 -8.73
CA GLN A 232 8.28 9.82 -7.81
C GLN A 232 7.73 8.43 -8.17
N GLY A 233 7.49 8.18 -9.45
CA GLY A 233 7.05 6.85 -9.90
C GLY A 233 8.14 5.79 -9.78
N LEU A 234 9.37 6.14 -10.17
CA LEU A 234 10.51 5.22 -10.05
C LEU A 234 10.78 4.82 -8.60
N SER A 235 10.74 5.78 -7.67
CA SER A 235 10.90 5.55 -6.24
C SER A 235 9.81 4.66 -5.66
N TYR A 236 8.58 4.84 -6.12
CA TYR A 236 7.45 4.01 -5.71
C TYR A 236 7.67 2.53 -6.05
N ILE A 237 8.31 2.24 -7.18
CA ILE A 237 8.62 0.88 -7.63
C ILE A 237 9.88 0.33 -6.96
N LYS A 238 10.94 1.15 -6.84
CA LYS A 238 12.23 0.70 -6.30
C LYS A 238 12.24 0.60 -4.80
N HIS A 239 11.53 1.49 -4.11
CA HIS A 239 11.53 1.55 -2.68
C HIS A 239 12.94 1.57 -2.07
N ASP A 240 13.82 2.29 -2.68
CA ASP A 240 15.15 2.57 -2.15
C ASP A 240 15.13 3.88 -1.34
N GLN A 241 16.30 4.35 -0.91
CA GLN A 241 16.40 5.61 -0.16
C GLN A 241 15.79 6.79 -0.91
N VAL A 242 15.77 6.70 -2.19
CA VAL A 242 15.17 7.66 -3.06
C VAL A 242 13.66 7.54 -3.07
N GLY A 243 13.11 6.45 -2.53
CA GLY A 243 11.68 6.30 -2.22
C GLY A 243 11.15 7.39 -1.29
N THR A 244 12.02 8.06 -0.54
CA THR A 244 11.69 9.24 0.26
C THR A 244 11.82 10.56 -0.50
N PHE A 245 12.03 10.51 -1.82
CA PHE A 245 12.21 11.71 -2.63
C PHE A 245 11.01 12.66 -2.49
N THR A 246 11.30 13.88 -2.07
CA THR A 246 10.29 14.92 -1.90
C THR A 246 10.19 15.73 -3.19
N ASP A 247 9.02 15.78 -3.76
CA ASP A 247 8.75 16.75 -4.83
C ASP A 247 8.78 18.16 -4.24
N PRO A 248 9.72 19.02 -4.68
CA PRO A 248 9.85 20.37 -4.14
C PRO A 248 8.60 21.23 -4.36
N ARG A 249 7.71 20.84 -5.27
CA ARG A 249 6.45 21.54 -5.56
C ARG A 249 5.34 21.22 -4.56
N THR A 250 5.43 20.12 -3.86
CA THR A 250 4.34 19.62 -2.99
C THR A 250 4.71 19.51 -1.53
N ALA A 251 5.98 19.61 -1.18
CA ALA A 251 6.53 19.40 0.16
C ALA A 251 6.19 18.03 0.83
N ASN A 252 5.43 17.18 0.17
CA ASN A 252 5.02 15.86 0.67
C ASN A 252 5.85 14.77 0.01
N PRO A 253 6.69 14.04 0.73
CA PRO A 253 7.45 12.94 0.17
C PRO A 253 6.52 11.79 -0.22
N ILE A 254 6.93 11.00 -1.21
CA ILE A 254 6.41 9.65 -1.36
C ILE A 254 7.24 8.77 -0.43
N LEU A 255 6.62 8.34 0.65
CA LEU A 255 7.22 7.40 1.58
C LEU A 255 6.76 6.00 1.23
N ASN A 256 7.66 5.06 1.34
CA ASN A 256 7.31 3.67 1.21
C ASN A 256 7.01 3.09 2.60
N ASP A 257 5.81 2.57 2.76
CA ASP A 257 5.32 1.97 3.99
C ASP A 257 5.49 0.44 4.05
N GLY A 258 6.24 -0.13 3.09
CA GLY A 258 6.43 -1.59 2.99
C GLY A 258 5.22 -2.34 2.41
N LEU A 259 4.13 -1.65 2.10
CA LEU A 259 2.86 -2.24 1.65
C LEU A 259 2.50 -1.84 0.21
N THR A 260 3.34 -1.05 -0.44
CA THR A 260 3.17 -0.57 -1.80
C THR A 260 3.64 -1.58 -2.84
N GLU A 261 3.50 -1.25 -4.11
CA GLU A 261 3.91 -2.10 -5.23
C GLU A 261 5.41 -2.10 -5.50
N PHE A 262 6.20 -1.80 -4.49
CA PHE A 262 7.63 -1.96 -4.63
C PHE A 262 7.98 -3.41 -5.04
N MET A 263 8.99 -3.58 -5.85
CA MET A 263 9.28 -4.83 -6.54
C MET A 263 9.34 -6.07 -5.62
N GLY A 264 9.83 -5.91 -4.40
CA GLY A 264 9.90 -7.00 -3.42
C GLY A 264 8.56 -7.45 -2.85
N ASN A 265 7.58 -6.54 -2.79
CA ASN A 265 6.21 -6.86 -2.40
C ASN A 265 5.37 -7.32 -3.60
N LEU A 266 5.67 -6.77 -4.78
CA LEU A 266 4.99 -7.15 -6.01
C LEU A 266 5.27 -8.61 -6.39
N VAL A 267 6.53 -9.05 -6.25
CA VAL A 267 6.98 -10.40 -6.58
C VAL A 267 7.66 -11.03 -5.36
N VAL A 268 7.04 -12.05 -4.81
CA VAL A 268 7.61 -12.87 -3.73
C VAL A 268 8.33 -14.06 -4.36
N THR A 269 9.68 -14.06 -4.31
CA THR A 269 10.45 -15.20 -4.80
C THR A 269 10.25 -16.40 -3.88
N VAL A 270 10.04 -17.55 -4.47
CA VAL A 270 9.95 -18.81 -3.75
C VAL A 270 11.35 -19.42 -3.68
N SER A 271 11.94 -19.44 -2.49
CA SER A 271 13.13 -20.24 -2.21
C SER A 271 12.76 -21.72 -2.33
N ASN A 272 13.54 -22.56 -2.89
CA ASN A 272 13.30 -24.00 -3.06
C ASN A 272 12.29 -24.34 -4.18
N THR A 273 12.33 -23.63 -5.30
CA THR A 273 11.63 -24.06 -6.50
C THR A 273 12.13 -25.44 -6.92
N PRO A 274 11.28 -26.47 -7.05
CA PRO A 274 11.68 -27.78 -7.54
C PRO A 274 12.34 -27.67 -8.92
N ASP A 275 13.35 -28.49 -9.21
CA ASP A 275 14.04 -28.48 -10.50
C ASP A 275 13.11 -28.64 -11.69
N SER A 276 12.03 -29.42 -11.52
CA SER A 276 10.98 -29.59 -12.53
C SER A 276 10.17 -28.32 -12.83
N LEU A 277 10.23 -27.32 -11.96
CA LEU A 277 9.54 -26.03 -12.12
C LEU A 277 10.51 -24.86 -12.33
N LYS A 278 11.81 -25.11 -12.43
CA LYS A 278 12.77 -24.08 -12.85
C LYS A 278 12.50 -23.72 -14.28
N ALA A 279 11.90 -22.58 -14.46
CA ALA A 279 11.34 -22.17 -15.73
C ALA A 279 12.34 -21.44 -16.61
N SER A 280 13.24 -20.64 -16.07
CA SER A 280 14.17 -19.80 -16.83
C SER A 280 15.63 -20.18 -16.59
N SER A 281 16.55 -19.65 -17.39
CA SER A 281 18.00 -19.68 -17.09
C SER A 281 18.32 -19.00 -15.75
N TYR A 282 17.39 -18.21 -15.26
CA TYR A 282 17.40 -17.56 -13.95
C TYR A 282 17.15 -18.54 -12.78
N GLY A 283 16.49 -19.66 -13.04
CA GLY A 283 16.29 -20.75 -12.05
C GLY A 283 15.36 -20.43 -10.91
N LYS A 284 14.58 -19.32 -10.99
CA LYS A 284 13.62 -18.90 -9.97
C LYS A 284 12.27 -18.55 -10.61
N ILE A 285 11.21 -18.77 -9.84
CA ILE A 285 9.90 -18.21 -10.12
C ILE A 285 9.40 -17.48 -8.88
N GLY A 286 8.53 -16.48 -9.08
CA GLY A 286 8.07 -15.61 -8.00
C GLY A 286 6.59 -15.30 -8.09
N GLN A 287 5.87 -15.59 -7.01
CA GLN A 287 4.45 -15.31 -6.90
C GLN A 287 4.20 -13.80 -6.94
N MET A 288 3.36 -13.34 -7.89
CA MET A 288 2.93 -11.95 -7.97
C MET A 288 1.81 -11.65 -6.96
N GLN A 289 1.70 -10.40 -6.55
CA GLN A 289 0.70 -9.96 -5.56
C GLN A 289 -0.74 -10.33 -5.97
N GLU A 290 -1.09 -10.28 -7.25
CA GLU A 290 -2.42 -10.61 -7.75
C GLU A 290 -2.57 -12.03 -8.27
N SER A 291 -1.55 -12.87 -8.12
CA SER A 291 -1.54 -14.25 -8.64
C SER A 291 -2.69 -15.13 -8.12
N GLY A 292 -3.24 -14.84 -6.95
CA GLY A 292 -4.37 -15.57 -6.39
C GLY A 292 -5.73 -14.94 -6.62
N ARG A 293 -5.80 -13.74 -7.18
CA ARG A 293 -7.05 -13.01 -7.38
C ARG A 293 -7.86 -13.57 -8.56
N ASP A 294 -7.35 -13.41 -9.74
CA ASP A 294 -7.78 -14.02 -10.99
C ASP A 294 -6.69 -13.80 -12.04
N ILE A 295 -6.70 -14.62 -13.07
CA ILE A 295 -5.65 -14.58 -14.10
C ILE A 295 -5.65 -13.27 -14.90
N GLY A 296 -6.81 -12.65 -15.07
CA GLY A 296 -6.94 -11.38 -15.80
C GLY A 296 -6.23 -10.24 -15.10
N HIS A 297 -6.37 -10.15 -13.78
CA HIS A 297 -5.69 -9.13 -12.99
C HIS A 297 -4.21 -9.47 -12.79
N ALA A 298 -3.84 -10.74 -12.62
CA ALA A 298 -2.44 -11.15 -12.55
C ALA A 298 -1.68 -10.74 -13.82
N THR A 299 -2.23 -11.03 -14.99
CA THR A 299 -1.63 -10.63 -16.28
C THR A 299 -1.67 -9.13 -16.51
N MET A 300 -2.70 -8.41 -16.02
CA MET A 300 -2.76 -6.95 -16.08
C MET A 300 -1.66 -6.30 -15.24
N ALA A 301 -1.52 -6.72 -13.99
CA ALA A 301 -0.49 -6.18 -13.11
C ALA A 301 0.92 -6.45 -13.66
N LEU A 302 1.15 -7.65 -14.17
CA LEU A 302 2.43 -8.00 -14.79
C LEU A 302 2.74 -7.10 -15.99
N GLY A 303 1.80 -6.92 -16.92
CA GLY A 303 2.00 -6.09 -18.10
C GLY A 303 2.34 -4.64 -17.77
N LEU A 304 1.66 -4.07 -16.75
CA LEU A 304 1.98 -2.73 -16.27
C LEU A 304 3.40 -2.65 -15.67
N ALA A 305 3.83 -3.69 -14.93
CA ALA A 305 5.19 -3.76 -14.41
C ALA A 305 6.23 -3.88 -15.53
N VAL A 306 5.93 -4.64 -16.57
CA VAL A 306 6.78 -4.75 -17.79
C VAL A 306 6.87 -3.41 -18.52
N ASP A 307 5.75 -2.71 -18.71
CA ASP A 307 5.73 -1.38 -19.34
C ASP A 307 6.56 -0.36 -18.54
N ILE A 308 6.45 -0.38 -17.19
CA ILE A 308 7.28 0.45 -16.31
C ILE A 308 8.77 0.12 -16.48
N ALA A 309 9.12 -1.16 -16.45
CA ALA A 309 10.51 -1.58 -16.58
C ALA A 309 11.08 -1.24 -17.96
N HIS A 310 10.28 -1.39 -19.01
CA HIS A 310 10.68 -1.07 -20.36
C HIS A 310 10.89 0.44 -20.57
N MET A 311 9.98 1.27 -20.08
CA MET A 311 10.15 2.73 -20.12
C MET A 311 11.37 3.17 -19.29
N ALA A 312 11.55 2.60 -18.11
CA ALA A 312 12.72 2.88 -17.27
C ALA A 312 14.02 2.50 -17.99
N TRP A 313 14.06 1.34 -18.64
CA TRP A 313 15.18 0.90 -19.48
C TRP A 313 15.49 1.89 -20.59
N ASN A 314 14.48 2.35 -21.31
CA ASN A 314 14.65 3.35 -22.37
C ASN A 314 15.22 4.66 -21.82
N GLN A 315 14.97 4.95 -20.57
CA GLN A 315 15.55 6.08 -19.85
C GLN A 315 16.86 5.74 -19.12
N GLY A 316 17.31 4.49 -19.21
CA GLY A 316 18.58 4.01 -18.65
C GLY A 316 18.54 3.65 -17.16
N ASP A 317 17.34 3.41 -16.62
CA ASP A 317 17.14 2.83 -15.31
C ASP A 317 16.75 1.36 -15.47
N ASP A 318 17.63 0.46 -15.08
CA ASP A 318 17.39 -0.98 -15.25
C ASP A 318 16.53 -1.55 -14.12
N LEU A 319 15.23 -1.64 -14.35
CA LEU A 319 14.30 -2.35 -13.49
C LEU A 319 14.15 -3.84 -13.83
N PHE A 320 14.57 -4.27 -15.01
CA PHE A 320 14.47 -5.67 -15.40
C PHE A 320 15.37 -6.57 -14.55
N SER A 321 16.59 -6.12 -14.29
CA SER A 321 17.54 -6.85 -13.44
C SER A 321 17.44 -6.49 -11.95
N PHE A 322 16.64 -5.51 -11.60
CA PHE A 322 16.51 -5.00 -10.23
C PHE A 322 16.12 -6.10 -9.23
N MET A 323 16.74 -6.10 -8.04
CA MET A 323 16.55 -7.13 -7.01
C MET A 323 16.82 -8.56 -7.49
N ASP A 324 17.93 -8.76 -8.17
CA ASP A 324 18.33 -10.08 -8.67
C ASP A 324 17.27 -10.68 -9.61
N ASN A 325 16.90 -9.89 -10.63
CA ASN A 325 15.90 -10.25 -11.64
C ASN A 325 14.52 -10.61 -11.05
N ARG A 326 14.11 -9.88 -10.04
CA ARG A 326 12.83 -10.11 -9.35
C ARG A 326 11.64 -10.11 -10.31
N LEU A 327 11.67 -9.19 -11.29
CA LEU A 327 10.60 -9.10 -12.29
C LEU A 327 10.56 -10.34 -13.19
N ALA A 328 11.72 -10.87 -13.63
CA ALA A 328 11.77 -12.11 -14.42
C ALA A 328 11.13 -13.29 -13.67
N ALA A 329 11.37 -13.40 -12.38
CA ALA A 329 10.74 -14.44 -11.56
C ALA A 329 9.21 -14.32 -11.55
N GLY A 330 8.68 -13.10 -11.46
CA GLY A 330 7.24 -12.85 -11.54
C GLY A 330 6.67 -13.12 -12.95
N ILE A 331 7.40 -12.75 -13.97
CA ILE A 331 7.03 -12.97 -15.37
C ILE A 331 6.87 -14.46 -15.65
N GLU A 332 7.86 -15.28 -15.33
CA GLU A 332 7.80 -16.73 -15.53
C GLU A 332 6.69 -17.38 -14.69
N TYR A 333 6.44 -16.89 -13.49
CA TYR A 333 5.34 -17.40 -12.65
C TYR A 333 3.98 -17.14 -13.30
N VAL A 334 3.72 -15.89 -13.72
CA VAL A 334 2.44 -15.53 -14.35
C VAL A 334 2.32 -16.21 -15.74
N ALA A 335 3.40 -16.33 -16.49
CA ALA A 335 3.41 -17.10 -17.72
C ALA A 335 2.99 -18.55 -17.45
N ALA A 336 3.54 -19.21 -16.43
CA ALA A 336 3.13 -20.55 -16.05
C ALA A 336 1.65 -20.63 -15.62
N GLN A 337 1.13 -19.61 -14.94
CA GLN A 337 -0.30 -19.50 -14.62
C GLN A 337 -1.17 -19.46 -15.89
N THR A 338 -0.74 -18.71 -16.92
CA THR A 338 -1.47 -18.64 -18.21
C THR A 338 -1.46 -19.98 -18.95
N GLN A 339 -0.47 -20.81 -18.73
CA GLN A 339 -0.36 -22.16 -19.27
C GLN A 339 -1.04 -23.21 -18.38
N SER A 340 -1.74 -22.79 -17.35
CA SER A 340 -2.42 -23.66 -16.37
C SER A 340 -1.49 -24.70 -15.73
N VAL A 341 -0.25 -24.34 -15.45
CA VAL A 341 0.71 -25.23 -14.79
C VAL A 341 0.25 -25.50 -13.38
N GLU A 342 0.02 -26.77 -13.05
CA GLU A 342 -0.34 -27.22 -11.73
C GLU A 342 0.88 -27.35 -10.82
N GLY A 343 0.66 -27.21 -9.50
CA GLY A 343 1.71 -27.38 -8.51
C GLY A 343 2.71 -26.23 -8.42
N LEU A 344 2.36 -25.05 -8.93
CA LEU A 344 3.19 -23.87 -8.74
C LEU A 344 3.41 -23.59 -7.25
N PRO A 345 4.64 -23.27 -6.83
CA PRO A 345 4.93 -22.91 -5.45
C PRO A 345 4.03 -21.75 -4.99
N TRP A 346 3.48 -21.88 -3.79
CA TRP A 346 2.50 -20.93 -3.29
C TRP A 346 2.73 -20.56 -1.83
N THR A 347 2.61 -19.28 -1.53
CA THR A 347 2.51 -18.77 -0.16
C THR A 347 1.14 -18.13 0.02
N ASN A 348 0.37 -18.63 0.98
CA ASN A 348 -0.94 -18.09 1.31
C ASN A 348 -0.82 -16.64 1.80
N TYR A 349 -1.72 -15.79 1.36
CA TYR A 349 -1.79 -14.41 1.84
C TYR A 349 -3.23 -13.93 1.94
N LYS A 350 -3.42 -12.88 2.76
CA LYS A 350 -4.69 -12.17 2.86
C LYS A 350 -4.53 -10.81 2.20
N TYR A 351 -5.51 -10.45 1.43
CA TYR A 351 -5.60 -9.13 0.81
C TYR A 351 -6.96 -8.52 1.08
N GLY A 352 -7.01 -7.29 1.51
CA GLY A 352 -8.25 -6.61 1.85
C GLY A 352 -8.33 -5.21 1.27
N THR A 353 -9.52 -4.84 0.81
CA THR A 353 -9.84 -3.47 0.46
C THR A 353 -10.48 -2.79 1.67
N ASN A 354 -9.83 -2.56 2.69
CA ASN A 354 -10.23 -1.85 3.91
C ASN A 354 -11.48 -0.96 3.77
N GLY A 355 -12.60 -1.54 3.42
CA GLY A 355 -13.85 -0.82 3.28
C GLY A 355 -13.87 0.38 2.31
N LEU A 356 -12.87 0.54 1.49
CA LEU A 356 -12.53 1.77 0.76
C LEU A 356 -13.66 2.28 -0.11
N TYR A 357 -14.55 1.40 -0.52
CA TYR A 357 -15.70 1.72 -1.34
C TYR A 357 -16.86 0.77 -1.12
N TYR A 358 -16.71 -0.11 -0.16
CA TYR A 358 -17.74 -1.04 0.26
C TYR A 358 -18.03 -0.79 1.73
N THR A 359 -19.27 -0.92 2.09
CA THR A 359 -19.74 -0.81 3.48
C THR A 359 -19.22 -1.96 4.36
N ASP A 360 -18.44 -2.87 3.81
CA ASP A 360 -17.81 -3.98 4.49
C ASP A 360 -16.32 -4.08 4.13
N SER A 361 -15.49 -4.36 5.11
CA SER A 361 -14.10 -4.72 4.92
C SER A 361 -14.04 -6.12 4.32
N ARG A 362 -13.82 -6.22 3.02
CA ARG A 362 -13.62 -7.52 2.38
C ARG A 362 -12.17 -7.94 2.49
N VAL A 363 -11.94 -9.01 3.21
CA VAL A 363 -10.65 -9.68 3.25
C VAL A 363 -10.75 -10.95 2.41
N TRP A 364 -9.91 -11.04 1.39
CA TRP A 364 -9.78 -12.26 0.60
C TRP A 364 -8.60 -13.06 1.10
N THR A 365 -8.80 -14.34 1.33
CA THR A 365 -7.72 -15.27 1.61
C THR A 365 -7.36 -15.98 0.32
N MET A 366 -6.13 -15.75 -0.14
CA MET A 366 -5.59 -16.36 -1.35
C MET A 366 -4.85 -17.64 -0.97
N THR A 367 -5.39 -18.79 -1.34
CA THR A 367 -4.90 -20.12 -0.97
C THR A 367 -4.27 -20.89 -2.11
N GLY A 368 -4.26 -20.33 -3.31
CA GLY A 368 -3.65 -20.93 -4.49
C GLY A 368 -3.61 -19.96 -5.66
N PRO A 369 -2.80 -20.26 -6.68
CA PRO A 369 -2.70 -19.44 -7.88
C PRO A 369 -3.98 -19.56 -8.73
N ALA A 370 -4.41 -18.45 -9.31
CA ALA A 370 -5.42 -18.45 -10.35
C ALA A 370 -4.82 -18.96 -11.65
N LEU A 371 -5.37 -20.02 -12.21
CA LEU A 371 -4.91 -20.61 -13.46
C LEU A 371 -5.88 -20.30 -14.60
N GLY A 372 -5.39 -20.17 -15.81
CA GLY A 372 -6.21 -19.98 -17.00
C GLY A 372 -5.51 -19.26 -18.13
N ASN A 373 -6.01 -19.46 -19.34
CA ASN A 373 -5.45 -18.86 -20.55
C ASN A 373 -6.04 -17.44 -20.76
N GLN A 374 -5.39 -16.42 -20.22
CA GLN A 374 -5.69 -15.03 -20.51
C GLN A 374 -4.41 -14.29 -20.91
N ILE A 375 -4.22 -14.16 -22.20
CA ILE A 375 -3.02 -13.56 -22.79
C ILE A 375 -3.27 -12.09 -23.10
N ARG A 376 -2.37 -11.20 -22.62
CA ARG A 376 -2.39 -9.76 -22.89
C ARG A 376 -1.26 -9.36 -23.84
N PRO A 377 -1.35 -8.23 -24.56
CA PRO A 377 -0.44 -7.88 -25.66
C PRO A 377 0.85 -7.19 -25.16
N TYR A 378 1.66 -7.85 -24.36
CA TYR A 378 2.98 -7.36 -23.91
C TYR A 378 4.09 -8.43 -23.96
N TRP A 379 3.76 -9.67 -24.27
CA TRP A 379 4.75 -10.75 -24.28
C TRP A 379 5.86 -10.54 -25.31
N GLY A 380 5.61 -9.78 -26.37
CA GLY A 380 6.65 -9.35 -27.30
C GLY A 380 7.71 -8.48 -26.62
N THR A 381 7.33 -7.63 -25.67
CA THR A 381 8.27 -6.84 -24.87
C THR A 381 9.10 -7.72 -23.95
N VAL A 382 8.49 -8.73 -23.33
CA VAL A 382 9.18 -9.69 -22.47
C VAL A 382 10.24 -10.45 -23.23
N ILE A 383 9.85 -11.11 -24.33
CA ILE A 383 10.76 -11.90 -25.15
C ILE A 383 11.82 -11.02 -25.80
N GLY A 384 11.42 -9.88 -26.37
CA GLY A 384 12.36 -8.94 -26.99
C GLY A 384 13.43 -8.43 -26.03
N HIS A 385 13.11 -8.27 -24.76
CA HIS A 385 14.08 -7.86 -23.75
C HIS A 385 14.91 -9.04 -23.21
N TYR A 386 14.25 -10.01 -22.56
CA TYR A 386 14.99 -11.06 -21.86
C TYR A 386 15.72 -12.01 -22.81
N GLU A 387 15.10 -12.39 -23.90
CA GLU A 387 15.74 -13.28 -24.85
C GLU A 387 16.52 -12.49 -25.91
N GLY A 388 15.90 -11.47 -26.50
CA GLY A 388 16.50 -10.69 -27.57
C GLY A 388 17.66 -9.80 -27.17
N VAL A 389 17.60 -9.19 -25.96
CA VAL A 389 18.67 -8.31 -25.46
C VAL A 389 19.60 -9.05 -24.50
N LEU A 390 19.07 -9.83 -23.56
CA LEU A 390 19.87 -10.47 -22.53
C LEU A 390 20.29 -11.91 -22.84
N GLY A 391 19.71 -12.55 -23.88
CA GLY A 391 19.97 -13.95 -24.22
C GLY A 391 19.53 -14.93 -23.12
N ALA A 392 18.59 -14.52 -22.26
CA ALA A 392 18.04 -15.36 -21.22
C ALA A 392 17.08 -16.41 -21.82
N LYS A 393 16.86 -17.50 -21.12
CA LYS A 393 15.82 -18.48 -21.46
C LYS A 393 14.62 -18.26 -20.59
N MET A 394 13.48 -18.03 -21.21
CA MET A 394 12.20 -17.71 -20.57
C MET A 394 11.10 -18.67 -21.05
N PRO A 395 11.18 -19.98 -20.72
CA PRO A 395 10.38 -21.01 -21.39
C PRO A 395 8.87 -20.88 -21.18
N TYR A 396 8.37 -20.44 -20.03
CA TYR A 396 6.94 -20.20 -19.88
C TYR A 396 6.50 -18.93 -20.60
N SER A 397 7.36 -17.91 -20.64
CA SER A 397 7.11 -16.70 -21.42
C SER A 397 7.10 -17.00 -22.93
N ASP A 398 7.96 -17.89 -23.43
CA ASP A 398 7.91 -18.40 -24.80
C ASP A 398 6.56 -19.01 -25.15
N MET A 399 6.00 -19.83 -24.23
CA MET A 399 4.68 -20.43 -24.43
C MET A 399 3.58 -19.37 -24.46
N ALA A 400 3.63 -18.39 -23.56
CA ALA A 400 2.67 -17.29 -23.53
C ALA A 400 2.79 -16.39 -24.79
N TYR A 401 4.01 -16.15 -25.24
CA TYR A 401 4.28 -15.45 -26.51
C TYR A 401 3.75 -16.21 -27.73
N ALA A 402 3.98 -17.52 -27.77
CA ALA A 402 3.46 -18.38 -28.82
C ALA A 402 1.92 -18.37 -28.85
N ASP A 403 1.26 -18.43 -27.69
CA ASP A 403 -0.18 -18.30 -27.58
C ASP A 403 -0.69 -16.92 -28.06
N MET A 404 0.02 -15.85 -27.72
CA MET A 404 -0.31 -14.50 -28.18
C MET A 404 -0.22 -14.37 -29.69
N THR A 405 0.79 -14.99 -30.27
CA THR A 405 1.14 -14.85 -31.72
C THR A 405 0.59 -15.95 -32.60
N LYS A 406 -0.13 -16.92 -32.08
CA LYS A 406 -0.66 -18.08 -32.85
C LYS A 406 -1.53 -17.72 -34.05
N ASN A 407 -2.14 -16.55 -34.07
CA ASN A 407 -2.94 -16.02 -35.16
C ASN A 407 -2.27 -14.82 -35.86
N GLY A 408 -0.99 -14.61 -35.64
CA GLY A 408 -0.21 -13.48 -36.10
C GLY A 408 0.22 -12.55 -35.00
N PRO A 409 0.97 -11.48 -35.30
CA PRO A 409 1.42 -10.49 -34.31
C PRO A 409 0.27 -9.86 -33.57
N ASP A 410 0.52 -9.46 -32.29
CA ASP A 410 -0.45 -8.75 -31.47
C ASP A 410 -0.76 -7.36 -32.06
N GLY A 411 -2.01 -6.97 -31.89
CA GLY A 411 -2.50 -5.64 -32.23
C GLY A 411 -2.59 -4.71 -31.04
N GLY A 412 -3.32 -3.62 -31.20
CA GLY A 412 -3.62 -2.69 -30.12
C GLY A 412 -4.32 -3.39 -28.97
N GLY A 413 -4.02 -2.98 -27.74
CA GLY A 413 -4.54 -3.57 -26.52
C GLY A 413 -6.03 -3.39 -26.29
N LEU A 414 -6.79 -3.09 -27.31
CA LEU A 414 -8.23 -2.95 -27.34
C LEU A 414 -8.87 -4.30 -27.58
N GLY A 415 -9.36 -4.94 -26.54
CA GLY A 415 -10.10 -6.19 -26.66
C GLY A 415 -11.14 -6.36 -25.57
N SER A 416 -12.12 -7.19 -25.83
CA SER A 416 -13.18 -7.52 -24.88
C SER A 416 -12.71 -8.36 -23.68
N THR A 417 -11.51 -8.91 -23.75
CA THR A 417 -11.04 -9.95 -22.83
C THR A 417 -10.29 -9.45 -21.61
N SER A 418 -9.89 -8.17 -21.58
CA SER A 418 -9.06 -7.63 -20.47
C SER A 418 -9.71 -6.44 -19.77
N GLY A 419 -11.03 -6.32 -19.78
CA GLY A 419 -11.63 -5.04 -19.53
C GLY A 419 -11.21 -4.00 -20.58
N GLY A 420 -10.57 -4.45 -21.66
CA GLY A 420 -10.12 -3.73 -22.82
C GLY A 420 -9.35 -2.45 -22.51
N TYR A 421 -8.30 -2.12 -23.18
CA TYR A 421 -7.66 -0.82 -23.07
C TYR A 421 -6.67 -0.63 -21.89
N ASP A 422 -6.24 -1.71 -21.24
CA ASP A 422 -5.26 -1.58 -20.16
C ASP A 422 -3.84 -1.40 -20.68
N HIS A 423 -3.54 -1.94 -21.86
CA HIS A 423 -2.23 -1.88 -22.52
C HIS A 423 -2.36 -1.36 -23.95
N LEU A 424 -1.33 -0.67 -24.44
CA LEU A 424 -1.31 -0.11 -25.79
C LEU A 424 -1.14 -1.16 -26.89
N GLY A 425 -0.52 -2.31 -26.57
CA GLY A 425 -0.30 -3.40 -27.51
C GLY A 425 0.86 -3.15 -28.49
N TYR A 426 0.85 -3.88 -29.60
CA TYR A 426 1.89 -3.89 -30.63
C TYR A 426 3.25 -4.32 -30.10
N SER A 427 3.27 -5.21 -29.12
CA SER A 427 4.50 -5.61 -28.45
C SER A 427 5.45 -6.36 -29.38
N VAL A 428 4.93 -7.17 -30.30
CA VAL A 428 5.74 -7.82 -31.35
C VAL A 428 6.33 -6.77 -32.29
N LEU A 429 5.49 -5.87 -32.83
CA LEU A 429 5.96 -4.83 -33.76
C LEU A 429 7.12 -4.03 -33.16
N MET A 430 6.97 -3.62 -31.89
CA MET A 430 7.90 -2.68 -31.28
C MET A 430 9.15 -3.35 -30.67
N ASN A 431 9.07 -4.64 -30.33
CA ASN A 431 10.15 -5.29 -29.58
C ASN A 431 10.70 -6.55 -30.26
N TYR A 432 10.17 -6.93 -31.42
CA TYR A 432 10.65 -8.12 -32.15
C TYR A 432 12.15 -8.04 -32.41
N ARG A 433 12.82 -9.10 -32.07
CA ARG A 433 14.22 -9.37 -32.37
C ARG A 433 14.30 -10.80 -32.88
N ASP A 434 14.76 -10.96 -34.09
CA ASP A 434 14.93 -12.29 -34.70
C ASP A 434 16.07 -13.03 -33.98
N HIS A 435 15.79 -14.19 -33.45
CA HIS A 435 16.80 -15.05 -32.82
C HIS A 435 17.78 -15.61 -33.89
N THR A 436 17.40 -15.57 -35.17
CA THR A 436 18.25 -15.91 -36.31
C THR A 436 18.84 -14.68 -37.00
N ALA A 437 18.61 -13.47 -36.43
CA ALA A 437 19.08 -12.23 -37.04
C ALA A 437 20.60 -12.26 -37.28
N THR A 438 21.00 -11.65 -38.37
CA THR A 438 22.42 -11.48 -38.71
C THR A 438 23.13 -10.71 -37.61
N ALA A 439 24.41 -10.96 -37.38
CA ALA A 439 25.26 -10.24 -36.42
C ALA A 439 25.15 -8.70 -36.51
N GLU A 440 24.56 -8.18 -37.59
CA GLU A 440 24.38 -6.77 -37.89
C GLU A 440 23.23 -6.12 -37.11
N GLU A 441 22.28 -6.90 -36.59
CA GLU A 441 21.05 -6.37 -35.92
C GLU A 441 20.95 -6.71 -34.44
N VAL A 442 21.78 -7.65 -34.00
CA VAL A 442 21.71 -8.14 -32.63
C VAL A 442 22.58 -7.28 -31.72
N PRO A 443 22.07 -6.80 -30.56
CA PRO A 443 22.91 -6.21 -29.56
C PRO A 443 23.96 -7.21 -29.09
N THR A 444 25.19 -6.74 -28.95
CA THR A 444 26.25 -7.57 -28.38
C THR A 444 25.98 -7.81 -26.91
N LEU A 445 25.94 -9.06 -26.51
CA LEU A 445 25.70 -9.40 -25.10
C LEU A 445 26.89 -9.03 -24.25
N LEU A 446 26.61 -8.34 -23.14
CA LEU A 446 27.61 -7.89 -22.18
C LEU A 446 27.50 -8.72 -20.90
N ALA A 447 28.65 -8.91 -20.27
CA ALA A 447 28.73 -9.52 -18.94
C ALA A 447 29.48 -8.58 -18.00
N PRO A 448 28.97 -8.30 -16.79
CA PRO A 448 29.68 -7.49 -15.84
C PRO A 448 30.76 -8.29 -15.13
N ARG A 449 31.87 -7.61 -14.89
CA ARG A 449 32.92 -8.04 -13.98
C ARG A 449 33.34 -6.85 -13.15
N MET A 450 33.55 -7.08 -11.88
CA MET A 450 33.96 -6.03 -10.94
C MET A 450 35.07 -6.57 -10.05
N VAL A 451 36.06 -5.73 -9.73
CA VAL A 451 37.11 -6.07 -8.78
C VAL A 451 37.10 -5.05 -7.65
N VAL A 452 37.02 -5.55 -6.42
CA VAL A 452 37.07 -4.74 -5.19
C VAL A 452 38.17 -5.32 -4.30
N GLY A 453 39.22 -4.58 -4.14
CA GLY A 453 40.44 -5.08 -3.46
C GLY A 453 41.02 -6.29 -4.18
N SER A 454 41.08 -7.42 -3.52
CA SER A 454 41.51 -8.72 -4.08
C SER A 454 40.37 -9.56 -4.70
N ASP A 455 39.11 -9.16 -4.45
CA ASP A 455 37.97 -9.95 -4.79
C ASP A 455 37.43 -9.63 -6.18
N THR A 456 37.18 -10.65 -6.97
CA THR A 456 36.60 -10.52 -8.30
C THR A 456 35.17 -11.03 -8.28
N PHE A 457 34.26 -10.19 -8.71
CA PHE A 457 32.82 -10.49 -8.83
C PHE A 457 32.51 -10.61 -10.31
N ASN A 458 32.16 -11.80 -10.70
CA ASN A 458 31.58 -12.07 -12.02
C ASN A 458 30.08 -12.18 -11.82
N GLN A 459 29.36 -12.03 -12.94
CA GLN A 459 27.96 -12.19 -12.88
C GLN A 459 27.47 -13.59 -13.08
N ASN A 460 26.22 -13.79 -12.60
CA ASN A 460 25.44 -14.95 -12.96
C ASN A 460 25.06 -14.90 -14.46
N GLU A 461 24.53 -16.01 -14.96
CA GLU A 461 24.22 -16.27 -16.35
C GLU A 461 23.27 -15.28 -17.01
N LEU A 462 22.58 -14.43 -16.27
CA LEU A 462 21.58 -13.49 -16.79
C LEU A 462 22.12 -12.13 -17.18
N GLY A 463 23.38 -11.89 -17.04
CA GLY A 463 23.89 -10.54 -17.23
C GLY A 463 23.28 -9.57 -16.19
N ALA A 464 22.69 -10.10 -15.11
CA ALA A 464 22.12 -9.29 -14.09
C ALA A 464 23.21 -8.44 -13.45
N LEU A 465 22.88 -7.22 -13.15
CA LEU A 465 23.67 -6.33 -12.36
C LEU A 465 24.41 -7.09 -11.28
N VAL A 466 25.70 -6.86 -11.20
CA VAL A 466 26.38 -6.97 -9.93
C VAL A 466 25.74 -5.88 -9.07
N ASN A 467 24.53 -6.20 -8.63
CA ASN A 467 23.85 -5.39 -7.69
C ASN A 467 24.67 -5.42 -6.45
N THR A 468 25.29 -4.35 -6.15
CA THR A 468 25.94 -4.21 -4.88
C THR A 468 27.05 -5.23 -4.61
N TYR A 469 28.18 -4.76 -4.38
CA TYR A 469 29.18 -5.51 -3.65
C TYR A 469 28.47 -6.12 -2.42
N LYS A 470 28.11 -7.38 -2.54
CA LYS A 470 27.61 -8.14 -1.41
C LYS A 470 28.81 -8.64 -0.64
N THR A 471 29.14 -7.95 0.43
CA THR A 471 29.62 -8.72 1.58
C THR A 471 28.45 -9.61 2.04
N ASP A 472 28.73 -10.67 2.75
CA ASP A 472 27.75 -11.62 3.30
C ASP A 472 26.54 -10.97 4.00
N ASN A 473 26.55 -9.67 4.18
CA ASN A 473 25.59 -8.87 4.90
C ASN A 473 24.90 -7.76 4.08
N ASN A 474 25.08 -7.71 2.76
CA ASN A 474 24.41 -6.71 1.92
C ASN A 474 24.71 -5.24 2.28
N THR A 475 25.93 -4.92 2.67
CA THR A 475 26.23 -3.64 3.34
C THR A 475 26.89 -2.59 2.48
N GLY A 476 27.14 -2.86 1.23
CA GLY A 476 27.90 -1.97 0.38
C GLY A 476 29.40 -1.91 0.72
N VAL A 477 30.13 -1.14 -0.02
CA VAL A 477 31.58 -0.93 0.17
C VAL A 477 31.83 0.21 1.17
N ALA A 478 32.98 0.20 1.81
CA ALA A 478 33.43 1.33 2.61
C ALA A 478 33.67 2.56 1.72
N LYS A 479 33.32 3.74 2.21
CA LYS A 479 33.62 5.00 1.51
C LYS A 479 35.12 5.10 1.18
N GLY A 480 35.44 5.51 -0.05
CA GLY A 480 36.80 5.59 -0.56
C GLY A 480 37.34 4.26 -1.12
N THR A 481 36.53 3.20 -1.15
CA THR A 481 36.92 1.94 -1.78
C THR A 481 37.19 2.13 -3.28
N VAL A 482 38.32 1.65 -3.76
CA VAL A 482 38.66 1.68 -5.18
C VAL A 482 38.10 0.42 -5.84
N ILE A 483 37.32 0.62 -6.89
CA ILE A 483 36.61 -0.44 -7.61
C ILE A 483 37.01 -0.38 -9.09
N LYS A 484 37.31 -1.52 -9.67
CA LYS A 484 37.48 -1.66 -11.12
C LYS A 484 36.21 -2.22 -11.72
N LEU A 485 35.59 -1.48 -12.64
CA LEU A 485 34.43 -1.91 -13.42
C LEU A 485 34.94 -2.41 -14.78
N LEU A 486 34.68 -3.67 -15.05
CA LEU A 486 35.32 -4.42 -16.12
C LEU A 486 34.27 -5.13 -16.99
N PRO A 487 33.42 -4.38 -17.74
CA PRO A 487 32.47 -5.02 -18.64
C PRO A 487 33.18 -5.87 -19.68
N ARG A 488 32.55 -6.96 -20.09
CA ARG A 488 33.08 -7.91 -21.06
C ARG A 488 32.02 -8.20 -22.11
N LEU A 489 32.48 -8.59 -23.28
CA LEU A 489 31.62 -9.25 -24.24
C LEU A 489 31.39 -10.70 -23.79
N ARG A 490 30.12 -11.13 -23.81
CA ARG A 490 29.71 -12.41 -23.21
C ARG A 490 30.29 -13.64 -23.92
N ASP A 491 30.43 -13.53 -25.21
CA ASP A 491 30.75 -14.67 -26.08
C ASP A 491 32.20 -14.65 -26.60
N ASP A 492 33.14 -14.08 -25.85
CA ASP A 492 34.57 -13.95 -26.22
C ASP A 492 34.81 -13.37 -27.67
N ASN A 493 33.84 -12.61 -28.16
CA ASN A 493 33.94 -11.94 -29.45
C ASN A 493 34.99 -10.85 -29.41
N GLU A 494 35.59 -10.60 -30.58
CA GLU A 494 36.56 -9.53 -30.74
C GLU A 494 35.92 -8.17 -30.43
N ASP A 495 36.48 -7.45 -29.44
CA ASP A 495 36.01 -6.15 -29.02
C ASP A 495 36.37 -5.08 -30.07
N THR A 496 35.48 -4.90 -31.03
CA THR A 496 35.66 -3.96 -32.14
C THR A 496 34.72 -2.76 -32.05
N GLY A 497 33.94 -2.65 -30.96
CA GLY A 497 32.96 -1.59 -30.78
C GLY A 497 33.46 -0.41 -29.95
N LEU A 498 32.55 0.51 -29.68
CA LEU A 498 32.80 1.73 -28.92
C LEU A 498 32.15 1.63 -27.52
N TRP A 499 32.88 1.99 -26.48
CA TRP A 499 32.45 2.05 -25.12
C TRP A 499 32.19 3.48 -24.71
N GLN A 500 31.12 3.73 -23.98
CA GLN A 500 30.78 5.04 -23.44
C GLN A 500 30.13 4.88 -22.05
N TRP A 501 30.74 5.46 -21.04
CA TRP A 501 30.19 5.50 -19.68
C TRP A 501 29.34 6.75 -19.47
N ASN A 502 28.38 6.64 -18.54
CA ASN A 502 27.59 7.81 -18.09
C ASN A 502 28.42 8.83 -17.31
N THR A 503 29.62 8.48 -16.91
CA THR A 503 30.62 9.35 -16.28
C THR A 503 31.52 10.06 -17.29
N GLY A 504 31.40 9.69 -18.59
CA GLY A 504 32.11 10.36 -19.68
C GLY A 504 33.29 9.58 -20.25
N GLU A 505 33.76 8.51 -19.59
CA GLU A 505 34.85 7.70 -20.09
C GLU A 505 34.45 6.89 -21.32
N THR A 506 35.43 6.66 -22.19
CA THR A 506 35.23 5.88 -23.44
C THR A 506 36.09 4.61 -23.46
N THR A 507 36.76 4.28 -22.37
CA THR A 507 37.49 3.02 -22.24
C THR A 507 36.53 1.91 -21.80
N ARG A 508 36.79 0.65 -22.17
CA ARG A 508 36.02 -0.48 -21.69
C ARG A 508 36.09 -0.58 -20.16
N ASP A 509 37.27 -0.62 -19.64
CA ASP A 509 37.54 -0.79 -18.22
C ASP A 509 37.78 0.57 -17.58
N ILE A 510 37.09 0.83 -16.45
CA ILE A 510 37.29 2.03 -15.65
C ILE A 510 37.59 1.68 -14.20
N THR A 511 38.26 2.61 -13.53
CA THR A 511 38.48 2.53 -12.09
C THR A 511 37.81 3.70 -11.43
N VAL A 512 36.98 3.43 -10.44
CA VAL A 512 36.20 4.42 -9.73
C VAL A 512 36.49 4.37 -8.24
N THR A 513 36.37 5.49 -7.56
CA THR A 513 36.41 5.56 -6.10
C THR A 513 34.97 5.68 -5.58
N ALA A 514 34.58 4.80 -4.69
CA ALA A 514 33.25 4.76 -4.14
C ALA A 514 33.09 5.82 -3.02
N ASP A 515 32.92 7.09 -3.40
CA ASP A 515 32.69 8.18 -2.46
C ASP A 515 31.23 8.37 -2.06
N SER A 516 30.33 7.96 -2.92
CA SER A 516 28.88 7.92 -2.74
C SER A 516 28.28 6.74 -3.48
N SER A 517 27.09 6.33 -3.08
CA SER A 517 26.32 5.29 -3.79
C SER A 517 25.94 5.79 -5.18
N TYR A 518 26.25 4.99 -6.20
CA TYR A 518 26.13 5.42 -7.59
C TYR A 518 25.85 4.24 -8.53
N VAL A 519 25.13 4.50 -9.62
CA VAL A 519 24.93 3.55 -10.72
C VAL A 519 25.76 3.97 -11.92
N TYR A 520 26.83 3.24 -12.13
CA TYR A 520 27.67 3.38 -13.32
C TYR A 520 27.05 2.61 -14.48
N ARG A 521 26.78 3.27 -15.58
CA ARG A 521 26.24 2.65 -16.77
C ARG A 521 27.22 2.79 -17.92
N VAL A 522 27.49 1.68 -18.60
CA VAL A 522 28.26 1.65 -19.81
C VAL A 522 27.35 1.30 -21.00
N THR A 523 27.56 1.98 -22.10
CA THR A 523 26.97 1.69 -23.42
C THR A 523 28.06 1.14 -24.30
N TYR A 524 27.81 -0.02 -24.88
CA TYR A 524 28.64 -0.57 -25.92
C TYR A 524 27.94 -0.44 -27.27
N THR A 525 28.59 0.16 -28.27
CA THR A 525 28.07 0.25 -29.63
C THR A 525 28.92 -0.66 -30.51
N ASN A 526 28.30 -1.73 -30.99
CA ASN A 526 29.04 -2.67 -31.84
C ASN A 526 29.40 -2.08 -33.21
N LYS A 527 30.16 -2.81 -34.01
CA LYS A 527 30.61 -2.38 -35.37
C LYS A 527 29.47 -2.07 -36.35
N HIS A 528 28.27 -2.57 -36.04
CA HIS A 528 27.04 -2.32 -36.82
C HIS A 528 26.20 -1.14 -36.28
N GLY A 529 26.70 -0.44 -35.27
CA GLY A 529 25.99 0.69 -34.65
C GLY A 529 24.92 0.30 -33.61
N VAL A 530 24.76 -0.99 -33.32
CA VAL A 530 23.77 -1.47 -32.35
C VAL A 530 24.29 -1.32 -30.93
N LYS A 531 23.48 -0.75 -30.07
CA LYS A 531 23.87 -0.44 -28.67
C LYS A 531 23.44 -1.51 -27.71
N SER A 532 24.32 -1.81 -26.76
CA SER A 532 24.04 -2.63 -25.57
C SER A 532 24.37 -1.85 -24.32
N TYR A 533 23.67 -2.14 -23.24
CA TYR A 533 23.82 -1.41 -21.98
C TYR A 533 24.14 -2.36 -20.85
N LEU A 534 24.97 -1.88 -19.91
CA LEU A 534 25.30 -2.60 -18.71
C LEU A 534 25.42 -1.61 -17.55
N CYS A 535 24.86 -1.94 -16.41
CA CYS A 535 24.92 -1.10 -15.22
C CYS A 535 25.69 -1.80 -14.08
N PHE A 536 26.42 -1.01 -13.31
CA PHE A 536 27.06 -1.42 -12.06
C PHE A 536 26.52 -0.54 -10.94
N SER A 537 25.80 -1.12 -10.02
CA SER A 537 25.23 -0.41 -8.87
C SER A 537 26.15 -0.57 -7.68
N ILE A 538 26.73 0.52 -7.20
CA ILE A 538 27.64 0.54 -6.08
C ILE A 538 26.96 1.23 -4.92
N ALA A 539 26.73 0.51 -3.83
CA ALA A 539 26.29 1.07 -2.56
C ALA A 539 27.48 1.33 -1.64
N VAL A 540 27.48 2.50 -1.00
CA VAL A 540 28.53 2.93 -0.07
C VAL A 540 27.99 2.93 1.34
N GLN A 541 28.73 2.33 2.27
CA GLN A 541 28.39 2.30 3.70
C GLN A 541 28.34 3.71 4.28
N GLY A 542 27.30 4.00 5.06
CA GLY A 542 27.12 5.29 5.72
C GLY A 542 26.77 6.45 4.78
N ASP A 543 26.54 6.17 3.51
CA ASP A 543 26.12 7.19 2.52
C ASP A 543 24.61 7.45 2.58
N CYS A 544 23.93 6.86 3.51
CA CYS A 544 22.52 7.04 3.73
C CYS A 544 22.19 7.17 5.20
N GLU A 545 21.17 7.95 5.48
CA GLU A 545 20.57 8.03 6.80
C GLU A 545 20.00 6.66 7.22
N PRO A 546 19.97 6.36 8.52
CA PRO A 546 19.32 5.18 9.02
C PRO A 546 17.86 5.12 8.57
N THR A 547 17.47 4.01 7.98
CA THR A 547 16.08 3.80 7.61
C THR A 547 15.27 3.43 8.85
N PRO A 548 14.24 4.20 9.24
CA PRO A 548 13.43 3.87 10.40
C PRO A 548 12.83 2.46 10.29
N VAL A 549 12.89 1.72 11.38
CA VAL A 549 12.25 0.40 11.50
C VAL A 549 11.21 0.44 12.60
N THR A 550 10.06 -0.16 12.35
CA THR A 550 8.99 -0.33 13.34
C THR A 550 8.75 -1.81 13.57
N ALA A 551 8.77 -2.21 14.83
CA ALA A 551 8.49 -3.58 15.24
C ALA A 551 7.06 -3.71 15.75
N SER A 552 6.48 -4.89 15.54
CA SER A 552 5.16 -5.25 16.03
C SER A 552 5.11 -6.70 16.44
N ALA A 553 4.12 -7.03 17.25
CA ALA A 553 3.83 -8.40 17.62
C ALA A 553 2.38 -8.74 17.26
N THR A 554 2.18 -9.93 16.72
CA THR A 554 0.84 -10.47 16.45
C THR A 554 0.61 -11.69 17.31
N TYR A 555 -0.43 -11.64 18.12
CA TYR A 555 -0.87 -12.72 18.98
C TYR A 555 -2.40 -12.80 18.94
N ASP A 556 -2.92 -14.00 18.76
CA ASP A 556 -4.37 -14.26 18.65
C ASP A 556 -5.11 -13.32 17.68
N GLY A 557 -4.48 -13.10 16.50
CA GLY A 557 -5.04 -12.26 15.45
C GLY A 557 -4.89 -10.75 15.66
N THR A 558 -4.44 -10.32 16.85
CA THR A 558 -4.24 -8.90 17.17
C THR A 558 -2.79 -8.50 17.01
N THR A 559 -2.54 -7.44 16.26
CA THR A 559 -1.20 -6.87 16.07
C THR A 559 -1.07 -5.59 16.87
N VAL A 560 0.00 -5.50 17.65
CA VAL A 560 0.32 -4.34 18.50
C VAL A 560 1.79 -3.96 18.32
N ASN A 561 2.08 -2.69 18.50
CA ASN A 561 3.44 -2.18 18.61
C ASN A 561 3.85 -2.17 20.09
N ASP A 562 5.14 -2.02 20.37
CA ASP A 562 5.75 -1.87 21.69
C ASP A 562 5.61 -3.07 22.64
N SER A 563 4.40 -3.53 22.94
CA SER A 563 4.24 -4.64 23.89
C SER A 563 3.01 -5.50 23.60
N VAL A 564 3.15 -6.80 23.84
CA VAL A 564 2.08 -7.79 23.75
C VAL A 564 2.06 -8.67 24.99
N THR A 565 0.87 -9.06 25.41
CA THR A 565 0.71 -10.04 26.49
C THR A 565 0.23 -11.36 25.90
N ILE A 566 0.96 -12.43 26.16
CA ILE A 566 0.67 -13.78 25.68
C ILE A 566 0.54 -14.75 26.86
N PHE A 567 -0.04 -15.92 26.62
CA PHE A 567 -0.01 -16.96 27.63
C PHE A 567 1.33 -17.70 27.67
N TYR A 568 1.67 -18.21 28.83
CA TYR A 568 2.89 -18.99 29.07
C TYR A 568 3.02 -20.13 28.08
N ASP A 569 4.20 -20.30 27.49
CA ASP A 569 4.59 -21.31 26.51
C ASP A 569 3.96 -21.12 25.12
N ASP A 570 3.18 -20.08 24.91
CA ASP A 570 2.63 -19.75 23.60
C ASP A 570 3.70 -19.21 22.66
N ALA A 571 3.31 -19.14 21.38
CA ALA A 571 4.08 -18.54 20.33
C ALA A 571 3.51 -17.16 19.97
N VAL A 572 4.39 -16.25 19.59
CA VAL A 572 4.03 -14.93 19.08
C VAL A 572 4.75 -14.68 17.76
N THR A 573 4.06 -14.09 16.81
CA THR A 573 4.68 -13.62 15.58
C THR A 573 5.19 -12.20 15.79
N LEU A 574 6.48 -11.99 15.59
CA LEU A 574 7.14 -10.70 15.63
C LEU A 574 7.40 -10.26 14.21
N SER A 575 7.00 -9.06 13.86
CA SER A 575 7.18 -8.49 12.53
C SER A 575 7.89 -7.14 12.62
N ALA A 576 8.64 -6.80 11.60
CA ALA A 576 9.32 -5.52 11.50
C ALA A 576 9.17 -4.97 10.09
N THR A 577 8.93 -3.67 10.01
CA THR A 577 8.80 -2.94 8.76
C THR A 577 9.77 -1.78 8.75
N ALA A 578 10.62 -1.74 7.75
CA ALA A 578 11.49 -0.59 7.50
C ALA A 578 10.92 0.26 6.38
N THR A 579 10.69 1.53 6.66
CA THR A 579 10.11 2.49 5.71
C THR A 579 11.23 3.05 4.85
N GLY A 580 11.33 2.61 3.61
CA GLY A 580 12.24 3.21 2.63
C GLY A 580 13.62 2.54 2.55
N GLY A 581 13.73 1.37 2.02
CA GLY A 581 15.01 0.82 1.64
C GLY A 581 15.12 -0.71 1.74
N PHE A 582 16.03 -1.24 0.98
CA PHE A 582 16.44 -2.63 1.09
C PHE A 582 17.39 -2.80 2.28
N GLY A 583 17.29 -3.94 2.92
CA GLY A 583 18.18 -4.23 4.04
C GLY A 583 17.90 -5.60 4.64
N THR A 584 18.57 -5.87 5.72
CA THR A 584 18.46 -7.13 6.45
C THR A 584 17.94 -6.88 7.86
N TYR A 585 17.06 -7.77 8.30
CA TYR A 585 16.52 -7.77 9.65
C TYR A 585 17.20 -8.86 10.47
N THR A 586 17.65 -8.50 11.67
CA THR A 586 18.20 -9.43 12.64
C THR A 586 17.56 -9.17 13.99
N TRP A 587 17.02 -10.22 14.60
CA TRP A 587 16.39 -10.16 15.91
C TRP A 587 17.36 -10.56 17.02
N SER A 588 17.14 -10.04 18.21
CA SER A 588 18.00 -10.30 19.38
C SER A 588 18.11 -11.77 19.78
N ASN A 589 17.19 -12.62 19.32
CA ASN A 589 17.27 -14.07 19.51
C ASN A 589 18.06 -14.79 18.41
N GLY A 590 18.71 -14.06 17.50
CA GLY A 590 19.50 -14.59 16.40
C GLY A 590 18.70 -14.93 15.14
N ALA A 591 17.38 -14.81 15.15
CA ALA A 591 16.56 -15.03 13.96
C ALA A 591 16.73 -13.87 12.97
N THR A 592 16.53 -14.16 11.69
CA THR A 592 16.61 -13.20 10.59
C THR A 592 15.31 -13.15 9.81
N GLY A 593 15.04 -12.01 9.17
CA GLY A 593 13.84 -11.77 8.36
C GLY A 593 12.93 -10.73 8.96
N SER A 594 12.06 -10.17 8.12
CA SER A 594 11.08 -9.16 8.53
C SER A 594 9.95 -9.71 9.40
N SER A 595 9.76 -11.01 9.44
CA SER A 595 8.79 -11.68 10.31
C SER A 595 9.38 -12.98 10.83
N ILE A 596 9.21 -13.22 12.13
CA ILE A 596 9.66 -14.43 12.81
C ILE A 596 8.59 -14.92 13.78
N THR A 597 8.59 -16.20 14.11
CA THR A 597 7.74 -16.74 15.18
C THR A 597 8.61 -17.12 16.36
N ALA A 598 8.45 -16.40 17.47
CA ALA A 598 9.07 -16.76 18.73
C ALA A 598 8.18 -17.78 19.47
N LYS A 599 8.74 -18.92 19.85
CA LYS A 599 8.02 -20.04 20.48
C LYS A 599 8.59 -20.34 21.87
N ASN A 600 7.82 -21.08 22.66
CA ASN A 600 8.21 -21.54 24.01
C ASN A 600 8.64 -20.38 24.92
N ILE A 601 7.86 -19.29 24.89
CA ILE A 601 8.16 -18.12 25.73
C ILE A 601 7.68 -18.41 27.14
N ARG A 602 8.64 -18.56 28.06
CA ARG A 602 8.40 -18.98 29.46
C ARG A 602 8.76 -17.92 30.49
N LYS A 603 9.15 -16.74 30.04
CA LYS A 603 9.42 -15.55 30.86
C LYS A 603 9.17 -14.30 30.04
N ASP A 604 8.89 -13.21 30.75
CA ASP A 604 8.84 -11.89 30.11
C ASP A 604 10.12 -11.66 29.29
N SER A 605 9.94 -11.29 28.05
CA SER A 605 11.01 -11.24 27.07
C SER A 605 10.96 -9.93 26.28
N THR A 606 12.12 -9.45 25.90
CA THR A 606 12.26 -8.28 25.05
C THR A 606 12.96 -8.69 23.77
N PHE A 607 12.34 -8.43 22.65
CA PHE A 607 12.88 -8.69 21.34
C PHE A 607 13.25 -7.37 20.68
N VAL A 608 14.50 -7.24 20.28
CA VAL A 608 15.02 -6.10 19.54
C VAL A 608 15.24 -6.54 18.11
N VAL A 609 14.65 -5.84 17.16
CA VAL A 609 15.01 -5.96 15.76
C VAL A 609 16.06 -4.91 15.42
N THR A 610 17.06 -5.32 14.68
CA THR A 610 18.04 -4.44 14.05
C THR A 610 17.84 -4.54 12.55
N PHE A 611 17.52 -3.44 11.92
CA PHE A 611 17.49 -3.31 10.47
C PHE A 611 18.77 -2.65 10.00
N LYS A 612 19.42 -3.27 9.03
CA LYS A 612 20.61 -2.75 8.36
C LYS A 612 20.25 -2.46 6.91
N ASN A 613 20.21 -1.21 6.53
CA ASN A 613 19.91 -0.81 5.16
C ASN A 613 21.07 -1.09 4.20
N GLN A 614 20.86 -0.89 2.90
CA GLN A 614 21.88 -1.15 1.88
C GLN A 614 23.15 -0.32 2.04
N GLY A 615 23.04 0.89 2.56
CA GLY A 615 24.20 1.73 2.89
C GLY A 615 24.90 1.34 4.18
N GLY A 616 24.42 0.31 4.87
CA GLY A 616 25.00 -0.20 6.12
C GLY A 616 24.55 0.55 7.38
N ALA A 617 23.70 1.57 7.26
CA ALA A 617 23.15 2.27 8.42
C ALA A 617 22.18 1.37 9.19
N LEU A 618 22.23 1.49 10.52
CA LEU A 618 21.47 0.63 11.43
C LEU A 618 20.33 1.40 12.09
N SER A 619 19.15 0.78 12.11
CA SER A 619 18.02 1.21 12.91
C SER A 619 17.60 0.07 13.83
N ARG A 620 16.95 0.40 14.94
CA ARG A 620 16.46 -0.59 15.90
C ARG A 620 15.11 -0.20 16.42
N ASP A 621 14.32 -1.25 16.70
CA ASP A 621 13.08 -1.11 17.44
C ASP A 621 12.87 -2.33 18.34
N THR A 622 11.89 -2.25 19.24
CA THR A 622 11.78 -3.19 20.35
C THR A 622 10.34 -3.58 20.60
N VAL A 623 10.09 -4.87 20.72
CA VAL A 623 8.83 -5.42 21.21
C VAL A 623 9.02 -6.12 22.55
N ARG A 624 8.16 -5.83 23.51
CA ARG A 624 8.12 -6.49 24.82
C ARG A 624 7.00 -7.52 24.85
N VAL A 625 7.33 -8.70 25.31
CA VAL A 625 6.37 -9.80 25.48
C VAL A 625 6.21 -10.06 26.97
N HIS A 626 5.01 -9.83 27.47
CA HIS A 626 4.60 -10.09 28.85
C HIS A 626 3.83 -11.39 28.92
N LEU A 627 3.96 -12.11 30.02
CA LEU A 627 3.29 -13.38 30.21
C LEU A 627 2.11 -13.32 31.15
N LYS A 628 1.00 -13.91 30.72
CA LYS A 628 -0.05 -14.42 31.58
C LYS A 628 0.14 -15.93 31.79
N TYR A 629 0.16 -16.35 33.04
CA TYR A 629 0.47 -17.76 33.34
C TYR A 629 -0.76 -18.65 33.25
N LEU A 630 -1.95 -18.16 33.56
CA LEU A 630 -3.17 -18.95 33.55
C LEU A 630 -4.13 -18.48 32.47
N ARG A 631 -4.66 -19.41 31.71
CA ARG A 631 -5.75 -19.15 30.76
C ARG A 631 -7.08 -19.12 31.48
N PRO A 632 -7.95 -18.17 31.19
CA PRO A 632 -9.29 -18.18 31.74
C PRO A 632 -10.09 -19.36 31.18
N GLN A 633 -10.90 -19.97 32.04
CA GLN A 633 -11.80 -21.04 31.66
C GLN A 633 -13.05 -20.97 32.54
N MET A 634 -14.20 -21.20 31.94
CA MET A 634 -15.44 -21.35 32.71
C MET A 634 -16.23 -22.57 32.21
N THR A 635 -17.11 -23.04 33.07
CA THR A 635 -18.01 -24.14 32.73
C THR A 635 -19.45 -23.66 32.89
N VAL A 636 -20.27 -23.85 31.90
CA VAL A 636 -21.69 -23.53 31.93
C VAL A 636 -22.48 -24.81 31.66
N ASN A 637 -23.31 -25.21 32.61
CA ASN A 637 -24.10 -26.46 32.57
C ASN A 637 -23.27 -27.68 32.16
N GLY A 638 -22.07 -27.80 32.73
CA GLY A 638 -21.13 -28.90 32.47
C GLY A 638 -20.31 -28.75 31.17
N GLN A 639 -20.58 -27.74 30.37
CA GLN A 639 -19.81 -27.48 29.14
C GLN A 639 -18.65 -26.52 29.40
N VAL A 640 -17.45 -26.95 29.12
CA VAL A 640 -16.23 -26.13 29.28
C VAL A 640 -16.14 -25.10 28.17
N LYS A 641 -15.86 -23.87 28.54
CA LYS A 641 -15.56 -22.73 27.67
C LYS A 641 -14.14 -22.26 27.94
N THR A 642 -13.24 -22.58 27.03
CA THR A 642 -11.83 -22.20 27.10
C THR A 642 -11.65 -20.75 26.67
N ASP A 643 -10.62 -20.08 27.19
CA ASP A 643 -10.28 -18.68 26.90
C ASP A 643 -11.47 -17.71 27.05
N THR A 644 -12.39 -18.06 27.98
CA THR A 644 -13.64 -17.35 28.18
C THR A 644 -13.68 -16.74 29.59
N VAL A 645 -13.85 -15.43 29.64
CA VAL A 645 -13.99 -14.65 30.89
C VAL A 645 -15.40 -14.09 31.12
N GLN A 646 -16.19 -14.00 30.06
CA GLN A 646 -17.56 -13.47 30.11
C GLN A 646 -18.51 -14.40 29.37
N TYR A 647 -19.68 -14.57 29.92
CA TYR A 647 -20.73 -15.38 29.27
C TYR A 647 -22.11 -14.88 29.65
N VAL A 648 -23.03 -14.87 28.70
CA VAL A 648 -24.45 -14.57 28.96
C VAL A 648 -25.19 -15.88 29.18
N CYS A 649 -25.77 -15.98 30.39
CA CYS A 649 -26.43 -17.16 30.88
C CYS A 649 -27.97 -17.00 30.89
N GLN A 650 -28.70 -18.09 31.08
CA GLN A 650 -30.12 -18.11 31.38
C GLN A 650 -30.35 -18.25 32.88
N PRO A 651 -31.49 -17.73 33.40
CA PRO A 651 -31.87 -18.03 34.79
C PRO A 651 -31.94 -19.56 34.99
N GLY A 652 -31.27 -20.02 36.04
CA GLY A 652 -31.21 -21.44 36.38
C GLY A 652 -29.91 -22.15 35.94
N ASP A 653 -29.08 -21.50 35.13
CA ASP A 653 -27.80 -22.07 34.74
C ASP A 653 -26.86 -22.29 35.92
N GLN A 654 -26.08 -23.39 35.83
CA GLN A 654 -24.93 -23.60 36.72
C GLN A 654 -23.68 -23.07 36.05
N VAL A 655 -22.89 -22.26 36.77
CA VAL A 655 -21.65 -21.67 36.25
C VAL A 655 -20.51 -21.94 37.21
N ALA A 656 -19.38 -22.39 36.71
CA ALA A 656 -18.15 -22.48 37.45
C ALA A 656 -17.05 -21.66 36.78
N PHE A 657 -16.40 -20.77 37.54
CA PHE A 657 -15.20 -20.06 37.15
C PHE A 657 -13.97 -20.84 37.58
N ALA A 658 -13.10 -21.18 36.65
CA ALA A 658 -11.91 -21.97 36.96
C ALA A 658 -10.82 -21.69 35.91
N PRO A 659 -9.65 -21.15 36.28
CA PRO A 659 -8.57 -21.02 35.31
C PRO A 659 -8.03 -22.38 34.91
N TYR A 660 -7.60 -22.48 33.66
CA TYR A 660 -6.80 -23.63 33.23
C TYR A 660 -5.40 -23.52 33.83
N VAL A 661 -5.02 -24.50 34.59
CA VAL A 661 -3.71 -24.60 35.24
C VAL A 661 -2.92 -25.72 34.60
N PRO A 662 -1.84 -25.44 33.85
CA PRO A 662 -0.94 -26.46 33.33
C PRO A 662 -0.39 -27.35 34.43
N SER A 663 -0.29 -28.67 34.16
CA SER A 663 0.21 -29.65 35.12
C SER A 663 1.66 -29.43 35.53
N THR A 664 2.39 -28.61 34.77
CA THR A 664 3.80 -28.26 35.06
C THR A 664 3.92 -27.17 36.12
N PHE A 665 2.83 -26.52 36.50
CA PHE A 665 2.86 -25.45 37.48
C PHE A 665 2.67 -26.01 38.91
N GLN A 666 3.53 -25.59 39.79
CA GLN A 666 3.50 -25.87 41.20
C GLN A 666 3.47 -24.57 42.01
N ASP A 667 3.04 -24.64 43.25
CA ASP A 667 3.04 -23.50 44.18
C ASP A 667 2.16 -22.33 43.74
N ILE A 668 0.96 -22.60 43.23
CA ILE A 668 -0.01 -21.60 42.87
C ILE A 668 -0.96 -21.34 44.05
N THR A 669 -1.18 -20.07 44.37
CA THR A 669 -2.21 -19.66 45.34
C THR A 669 -3.34 -18.92 44.62
N PHE A 670 -4.55 -19.11 45.07
CA PHE A 670 -5.78 -18.50 44.54
C PHE A 670 -6.48 -17.68 45.59
N ARG A 671 -7.04 -16.56 45.22
CA ARG A 671 -7.88 -15.71 46.09
C ARG A 671 -8.96 -15.05 45.23
N TRP A 672 -10.18 -15.46 45.42
CA TRP A 672 -11.36 -14.89 44.80
C TRP A 672 -11.92 -13.69 45.55
N SER A 673 -12.62 -12.79 44.85
CA SER A 673 -13.27 -11.63 45.48
C SER A 673 -14.36 -12.01 46.46
N ASN A 674 -14.97 -13.20 46.31
CA ASN A 674 -15.92 -13.77 47.28
C ASN A 674 -15.28 -14.37 48.54
N GLY A 675 -13.93 -14.30 48.65
CA GLY A 675 -13.14 -14.83 49.77
C GLY A 675 -12.66 -16.29 49.62
N SER A 676 -13.08 -17.00 48.58
CA SER A 676 -12.62 -18.36 48.34
C SER A 676 -11.12 -18.40 47.97
N GLN A 677 -10.46 -19.46 48.41
CA GLN A 677 -9.05 -19.76 48.05
C GLN A 677 -8.90 -21.03 47.22
N THR A 678 -10.00 -21.56 46.73
CA THR A 678 -10.01 -22.77 45.89
C THR A 678 -9.65 -22.42 44.46
N ARG A 679 -9.26 -23.42 43.67
CA ARG A 679 -8.97 -23.24 42.25
C ARG A 679 -10.18 -22.78 41.44
N SER A 680 -11.37 -23.14 41.89
CA SER A 680 -12.62 -22.82 41.18
C SER A 680 -13.69 -22.37 42.19
N VAL A 681 -14.60 -21.54 41.70
CA VAL A 681 -15.86 -21.20 42.40
C VAL A 681 -17.04 -21.56 41.52
N THR A 682 -18.10 -22.12 42.14
CA THR A 682 -19.30 -22.57 41.41
C THR A 682 -20.53 -21.86 41.92
N TYR A 683 -21.38 -21.45 41.02
CA TYR A 683 -22.68 -20.83 41.25
C TYR A 683 -23.77 -21.74 40.66
N ASP A 684 -24.54 -22.36 41.51
CA ASP A 684 -25.65 -23.21 41.14
C ASP A 684 -26.93 -22.39 40.99
N ASN A 685 -27.76 -22.70 39.98
CA ASN A 685 -29.05 -22.09 39.75
C ASN A 685 -28.97 -20.54 39.71
N LEU A 686 -28.15 -20.01 38.79
CA LEU A 686 -27.90 -18.58 38.67
C LEU A 686 -29.20 -17.80 38.37
N GLN A 687 -29.58 -16.81 39.23
CA GLN A 687 -30.77 -15.96 39.02
C GLN A 687 -30.41 -14.49 38.76
N THR A 688 -29.22 -14.08 39.13
CA THR A 688 -28.70 -12.73 38.90
C THR A 688 -27.28 -12.85 38.37
N SER A 689 -26.80 -11.80 37.71
CA SER A 689 -25.42 -11.75 37.19
C SER A 689 -24.41 -11.89 38.32
N VAL A 690 -23.35 -12.58 38.10
CA VAL A 690 -22.22 -12.78 39.00
C VAL A 690 -20.94 -12.29 38.35
N ILE A 691 -20.18 -11.48 39.07
CA ILE A 691 -18.89 -10.98 38.68
C ILE A 691 -17.91 -11.32 39.76
N ASP A 692 -16.84 -11.98 39.42
CA ASP A 692 -15.83 -12.37 40.40
C ASP A 692 -14.42 -12.12 39.87
N THR A 693 -13.52 -11.80 40.76
CA THR A 693 -12.13 -11.52 40.45
C THR A 693 -11.27 -12.57 41.13
N LEU A 694 -10.43 -13.24 40.32
CA LEU A 694 -9.43 -14.15 40.83
C LEU A 694 -8.06 -13.47 40.80
N ILE A 695 -7.45 -13.32 42.01
CA ILE A 695 -6.03 -13.02 42.14
C ILE A 695 -5.31 -14.35 42.33
N TYR A 696 -4.36 -14.66 41.46
CA TYR A 696 -3.49 -15.82 41.59
C TYR A 696 -2.03 -15.38 41.72
N THR A 697 -1.25 -16.14 42.44
CA THR A 697 0.21 -15.91 42.55
C THR A 697 0.95 -17.18 42.18
N ILE A 698 1.90 -17.01 41.21
CA ILE A 698 2.76 -18.08 40.71
C ILE A 698 4.20 -17.53 40.54
N TYR A 699 5.18 -18.27 40.97
CA TYR A 699 6.60 -17.87 40.93
C TYR A 699 6.85 -16.48 41.54
N GLY A 700 6.10 -16.13 42.58
CA GLY A 700 6.21 -14.83 43.26
C GLY A 700 5.62 -13.64 42.51
N LYS A 701 4.99 -13.88 41.36
CA LYS A 701 4.26 -12.88 40.58
C LYS A 701 2.76 -13.07 40.79
N SER A 702 2.04 -12.01 41.09
CA SER A 702 0.58 -12.02 41.15
C SER A 702 -0.01 -11.43 39.86
N ASP A 703 -1.09 -12.03 39.39
CA ASP A 703 -1.88 -11.52 38.28
C ASP A 703 -3.37 -11.74 38.58
N THR A 704 -4.23 -11.16 37.76
CA THR A 704 -5.65 -11.09 38.04
C THR A 704 -6.46 -11.56 36.81
N LEU A 705 -7.42 -12.44 37.03
CA LEU A 705 -8.44 -12.80 36.05
C LEU A 705 -9.81 -12.30 36.52
N TYR A 706 -10.54 -11.69 35.63
CA TYR A 706 -11.90 -11.23 35.86
C TYR A 706 -12.87 -12.17 35.20
N TYR A 707 -13.91 -12.61 35.92
CA TYR A 707 -14.95 -13.49 35.37
C TYR A 707 -16.32 -12.83 35.54
N ALA A 708 -17.20 -13.04 34.55
CA ALA A 708 -18.56 -12.59 34.62
C ALA A 708 -19.54 -13.58 33.98
N ALA A 709 -20.61 -13.89 34.65
CA ALA A 709 -21.76 -14.58 34.09
C ALA A 709 -22.99 -13.63 34.23
N TYR A 710 -23.58 -13.30 33.07
CA TYR A 710 -24.65 -12.29 33.05
C TYR A 710 -26.01 -12.93 32.90
N ILE A 711 -26.97 -12.47 33.67
CA ILE A 711 -28.39 -12.71 33.46
C ILE A 711 -29.02 -11.39 33.03
N SER A 712 -29.72 -11.36 31.93
CA SER A 712 -30.44 -10.17 31.48
C SER A 712 -31.80 -10.04 32.11
N ASP A 713 -32.18 -8.85 32.52
CA ASP A 713 -33.57 -8.58 32.95
C ASP A 713 -34.55 -8.81 31.78
N SER A 714 -35.78 -9.14 32.07
CA SER A 714 -36.80 -9.40 31.07
C SER A 714 -37.35 -8.11 30.44
N LEU A 715 -37.24 -6.97 31.13
CA LEU A 715 -37.78 -5.68 30.69
C LEU A 715 -36.64 -4.68 30.44
N ASP A 716 -36.91 -3.75 29.52
CA ASP A 716 -36.02 -2.62 29.28
C ASP A 716 -36.08 -1.63 30.43
N SER A 717 -34.91 -1.07 30.73
CA SER A 717 -34.72 -0.20 31.90
C SER A 717 -34.83 1.27 31.50
N ALA A 718 -35.42 2.08 32.39
CA ALA A 718 -35.35 3.52 32.24
C ALA A 718 -33.96 4.02 32.63
N ILE A 719 -33.34 4.78 31.74
CA ILE A 719 -32.05 5.44 31.92
C ILE A 719 -32.32 6.93 32.13
N PRO A 720 -31.76 7.56 33.17
CA PRO A 720 -31.84 9.00 33.32
C PRO A 720 -31.27 9.71 32.08
N GLU A 721 -31.97 10.74 31.61
CA GLU A 721 -31.42 11.56 30.52
C GLU A 721 -30.16 12.28 30.99
N GLY A 722 -29.16 12.33 30.14
CA GLY A 722 -27.89 12.96 30.47
C GLY A 722 -26.76 12.62 29.54
N TYR A 723 -25.56 12.99 29.92
CA TYR A 723 -24.34 12.67 29.21
C TYR A 723 -23.64 11.50 29.88
N TYR A 724 -23.15 10.59 29.07
CA TYR A 724 -22.51 9.35 29.51
C TYR A 724 -21.28 9.01 28.70
N LEU A 725 -20.27 8.46 29.38
CA LEU A 725 -19.28 7.62 28.75
C LEU A 725 -19.81 6.18 28.81
N ILE A 726 -19.75 5.49 27.68
CA ILE A 726 -20.23 4.11 27.53
C ILE A 726 -19.02 3.20 27.51
N ARG A 727 -18.80 2.45 28.59
CA ARG A 727 -17.58 1.68 28.80
C ARG A 727 -17.81 0.18 28.67
N ASP A 728 -16.98 -0.47 27.86
CA ASP A 728 -16.72 -1.90 28.02
C ASP A 728 -15.66 -2.10 29.11
N ARG A 729 -16.09 -2.61 30.23
CA ARG A 729 -15.24 -2.74 31.39
C ARG A 729 -14.15 -3.79 31.26
N PHE A 730 -14.38 -4.84 30.48
CA PHE A 730 -13.41 -5.93 30.35
C PHE A 730 -12.19 -5.54 29.55
N HIS A 731 -12.37 -4.77 28.51
CA HIS A 731 -11.27 -4.27 27.69
C HIS A 731 -10.84 -2.85 28.09
N ASP A 732 -11.55 -2.23 29.06
CA ASP A 732 -11.38 -0.84 29.48
C ASP A 732 -11.42 0.16 28.31
N THR A 733 -12.34 -0.08 27.39
CA THR A 733 -12.55 0.73 26.21
C THR A 733 -13.89 1.46 26.27
N TYR A 734 -14.00 2.54 25.51
CA TYR A 734 -15.15 3.45 25.54
C TYR A 734 -15.71 3.62 24.12
N LEU A 735 -17.03 3.62 23.99
CA LEU A 735 -17.69 3.86 22.73
C LEU A 735 -17.29 5.23 22.19
N THR A 736 -16.60 5.22 21.07
CA THR A 736 -15.92 6.37 20.48
C THR A 736 -16.51 6.69 19.11
N ASN A 737 -16.82 7.94 18.88
CA ASN A 737 -17.13 8.46 17.57
C ASN A 737 -15.83 8.68 16.79
N ASN A 738 -15.63 7.95 15.72
CA ASN A 738 -14.47 8.08 14.87
C ASN A 738 -14.72 9.02 13.65
N SER A 739 -15.64 9.96 13.80
CA SER A 739 -15.89 10.97 12.75
C SER A 739 -14.71 11.89 12.57
N VAL A 740 -14.40 12.18 11.32
CA VAL A 740 -13.43 13.20 10.96
C VAL A 740 -14.17 14.31 10.23
N GLU A 741 -13.81 15.56 10.51
CA GLU A 741 -14.41 16.72 9.87
C GLU A 741 -14.36 16.61 8.34
N GLY A 742 -15.50 16.85 7.69
CA GLY A 742 -15.63 16.74 6.22
C GLY A 742 -15.90 15.33 5.69
N THR A 743 -16.05 14.31 6.53
CA THR A 743 -16.42 12.96 6.08
C THR A 743 -17.93 12.72 6.15
N THR A 744 -18.48 12.12 5.07
CA THR A 744 -19.92 11.77 5.01
C THR A 744 -20.24 10.50 5.79
N TYR A 745 -19.27 9.65 6.04
CA TYR A 745 -19.43 8.36 6.72
C TYR A 745 -18.41 8.22 7.85
N ALA A 746 -18.89 7.98 9.03
CA ALA A 746 -18.09 7.62 10.18
C ALA A 746 -18.80 6.52 10.96
N TYR A 747 -18.03 5.71 11.67
CA TYR A 747 -18.51 4.60 12.46
C TYR A 747 -18.01 4.75 13.89
N ALA A 748 -18.82 4.35 14.84
CA ALA A 748 -18.38 4.26 16.23
C ALA A 748 -17.76 2.88 16.49
N SER A 749 -16.75 2.84 17.35
CA SER A 749 -16.12 1.62 17.85
C SER A 749 -15.69 1.82 19.31
N PHE A 750 -15.34 0.75 20.00
CA PHE A 750 -14.73 0.87 21.31
C PHE A 750 -13.23 1.14 21.19
N ALA A 751 -12.73 2.14 21.90
CA ALA A 751 -11.32 2.55 21.88
C ALA A 751 -10.86 2.90 23.31
N PRO A 752 -9.55 2.92 23.59
CA PRO A 752 -9.01 3.36 24.87
C PRO A 752 -9.55 4.73 25.27
N LYS A 753 -9.62 5.00 26.58
CA LYS A 753 -10.10 6.27 27.10
C LYS A 753 -9.27 7.43 26.56
N LYS A 754 -9.95 8.42 25.99
CA LYS A 754 -9.35 9.67 25.54
C LYS A 754 -9.30 10.71 26.66
N GLU A 755 -8.48 11.73 26.51
CA GLU A 755 -8.33 12.83 27.46
C GLU A 755 -8.52 14.20 26.78
N GLY A 756 -8.72 15.24 27.59
CA GLY A 756 -8.89 16.60 27.12
C GLY A 756 -10.12 16.77 26.21
N GLU A 757 -9.98 17.56 25.15
CA GLU A 757 -11.07 17.81 24.20
C GLU A 757 -11.49 16.56 23.43
N ALA A 758 -10.56 15.64 23.16
CA ALA A 758 -10.86 14.38 22.48
C ALA A 758 -11.79 13.46 23.28
N LEU A 759 -11.96 13.66 24.60
CA LEU A 759 -12.90 12.92 25.41
C LEU A 759 -14.36 13.15 24.96
N GLN A 760 -14.66 14.29 24.32
CA GLN A 760 -15.99 14.57 23.77
C GLN A 760 -16.41 13.57 22.69
N GLU A 761 -15.45 12.97 21.99
CA GLU A 761 -15.73 11.91 21.02
C GLU A 761 -16.26 10.62 21.67
N GLN A 762 -16.06 10.47 22.98
CA GLN A 762 -16.53 9.35 23.80
C GLN A 762 -17.74 9.71 24.67
N ALA A 763 -18.17 10.97 24.64
CA ALA A 763 -19.29 11.45 25.41
C ALA A 763 -20.58 11.43 24.58
N TRP A 764 -21.61 10.80 25.13
CA TRP A 764 -22.87 10.56 24.44
C TRP A 764 -24.04 11.14 25.29
N LYS A 765 -24.85 11.98 24.65
CA LYS A 765 -26.13 12.43 25.22
C LYS A 765 -27.17 11.34 24.95
N ILE A 766 -27.73 10.82 26.02
CA ILE A 766 -28.84 9.86 25.97
C ILE A 766 -30.12 10.64 26.29
N THR A 767 -31.05 10.69 25.33
CA THR A 767 -32.33 11.42 25.47
C THR A 767 -33.49 10.49 25.20
N ASN A 768 -34.49 10.50 26.04
CA ASN A 768 -35.70 9.71 25.86
C ASN A 768 -36.59 10.34 24.76
N GLU A 769 -36.87 9.58 23.74
CA GLU A 769 -37.64 10.03 22.55
C GLU A 769 -39.11 9.62 22.64
N ASN A 770 -39.50 8.81 23.62
CA ASN A 770 -40.85 8.30 23.70
C ASN A 770 -41.43 8.43 25.09
N ALA A 771 -42.52 9.18 25.23
CA ALA A 771 -43.25 9.32 26.50
C ALA A 771 -43.88 8.01 26.99
N ASP A 772 -44.03 7.01 26.09
CA ASP A 772 -44.75 5.74 26.40
C ASP A 772 -43.82 4.58 26.79
N GLY A 773 -42.49 4.82 26.87
CA GLY A 773 -41.54 3.79 27.30
C GLY A 773 -40.05 4.18 27.15
N PRO A 774 -39.15 3.35 27.68
CA PRO A 774 -37.71 3.66 27.70
C PRO A 774 -37.05 3.43 26.31
N CYS A 775 -37.16 4.45 25.48
CA CYS A 775 -36.58 4.45 24.12
C CYS A 775 -35.71 5.70 23.94
N TYR A 776 -34.44 5.54 23.60
CA TYR A 776 -33.44 6.59 23.65
C TYR A 776 -32.72 6.80 22.34
N ASP A 777 -32.43 8.07 22.02
CA ASP A 777 -31.45 8.46 21.05
C ASP A 777 -30.07 8.63 21.70
N MET A 778 -29.02 8.37 20.94
CA MET A 778 -27.64 8.55 21.38
C MET A 778 -26.95 9.56 20.47
N LEU A 779 -26.71 10.76 20.96
CA LEU A 779 -26.07 11.88 20.28
C LEU A 779 -24.65 12.06 20.79
N ASN A 780 -23.67 12.06 19.90
CA ASN A 780 -22.28 12.30 20.29
C ASN A 780 -22.03 13.80 20.56
N LEU A 781 -21.21 14.09 21.57
CA LEU A 781 -20.97 15.47 22.00
C LEU A 781 -20.00 16.22 21.07
N ALA A 782 -19.03 15.54 20.48
CA ALA A 782 -17.99 16.17 19.66
C ALA A 782 -18.53 16.79 18.35
N ASP A 783 -19.41 16.09 17.64
CA ASP A 783 -19.85 16.50 16.31
C ASP A 783 -21.37 16.58 16.14
N GLN A 784 -22.11 16.38 17.22
CA GLN A 784 -23.58 16.43 17.27
C GLN A 784 -24.26 15.46 16.27
N ARG A 785 -23.64 14.29 16.05
CA ARG A 785 -24.21 13.22 15.23
C ARG A 785 -24.83 12.12 16.09
N TYR A 786 -25.93 11.56 15.56
CA TYR A 786 -26.59 10.43 16.18
C TYR A 786 -25.93 9.12 15.80
N LEU A 787 -25.89 8.19 16.75
CA LEU A 787 -25.55 6.80 16.47
C LEU A 787 -26.73 6.15 15.74
N ALA A 788 -26.52 5.72 14.50
CA ALA A 788 -27.51 4.99 13.71
C ALA A 788 -27.26 3.48 13.77
N LEU A 789 -28.21 2.73 13.21
CA LEU A 789 -28.07 1.30 12.99
C LEU A 789 -26.74 1.03 12.26
N THR A 790 -26.07 -0.06 12.57
CA THR A 790 -24.73 -0.39 12.00
C THR A 790 -23.57 0.48 12.50
N MET A 791 -23.72 1.09 13.67
CA MET A 791 -22.68 1.94 14.30
C MET A 791 -22.27 3.17 13.48
N ARG A 792 -23.07 3.54 12.50
CA ARG A 792 -22.82 4.71 11.66
C ARG A 792 -23.24 5.99 12.36
N MET A 793 -22.41 7.03 12.21
CA MET A 793 -22.73 8.38 12.66
C MET A 793 -23.53 9.15 11.61
N THR A 794 -24.60 9.81 11.99
CA THR A 794 -25.54 10.48 11.07
C THR A 794 -26.12 11.77 11.66
N THR A 795 -26.40 12.74 10.79
CA THR A 795 -27.05 14.00 11.17
C THR A 795 -28.56 13.98 11.08
N SER A 796 -29.13 13.00 10.39
CA SER A 796 -30.55 13.02 10.00
C SER A 796 -31.35 11.78 10.40
N THR A 797 -30.72 10.64 10.57
CA THR A 797 -31.41 9.38 10.88
C THR A 797 -31.21 9.01 12.34
N ARG A 798 -32.26 8.97 13.12
CA ARG A 798 -32.24 8.50 14.50
C ARG A 798 -32.56 7.03 14.57
N THR A 799 -31.87 6.31 15.43
CA THR A 799 -32.15 4.90 15.72
C THR A 799 -32.53 4.78 17.18
N PRO A 800 -33.73 4.28 17.51
CA PRO A 800 -34.13 4.08 18.88
C PRO A 800 -33.34 2.94 19.52
N TYR A 801 -32.72 3.25 20.64
CA TYR A 801 -31.98 2.30 21.48
C TYR A 801 -32.73 2.01 22.77
N TYR A 802 -32.59 0.80 23.25
CA TYR A 802 -33.17 0.30 24.48
C TYR A 802 -32.05 -0.28 25.33
N PHE A 803 -32.14 -0.09 26.62
CA PHE A 803 -31.16 -0.56 27.57
C PHE A 803 -31.78 -1.62 28.47
N ARG A 804 -31.20 -2.80 28.49
CA ARG A 804 -31.68 -3.91 29.29
C ARG A 804 -30.65 -4.23 30.35
N LYS A 805 -31.01 -4.11 31.62
CA LYS A 805 -30.08 -4.27 32.75
C LYS A 805 -29.57 -5.71 32.82
N ALA A 806 -28.29 -5.88 33.07
CA ALA A 806 -27.73 -7.13 33.53
C ALA A 806 -28.13 -7.26 35.03
N SER A 807 -28.97 -8.23 35.33
CA SER A 807 -29.60 -8.40 36.62
C SER A 807 -28.58 -8.39 37.76
N GLY A 808 -28.86 -7.65 38.83
CA GLY A 808 -27.93 -7.49 39.96
C GLY A 808 -26.74 -6.57 39.72
N THR A 809 -26.62 -5.92 38.56
CA THR A 809 -25.55 -4.97 38.23
C THR A 809 -26.08 -3.58 37.88
N ASN A 810 -25.18 -2.60 37.65
CA ASN A 810 -25.49 -1.31 37.02
C ASN A 810 -25.07 -1.23 35.56
N TRP A 811 -24.98 -2.39 34.88
CA TRP A 811 -24.59 -2.49 33.50
C TRP A 811 -25.76 -2.84 32.59
N TYR A 812 -25.68 -2.48 31.33
CA TYR A 812 -26.79 -2.56 30.40
C TYR A 812 -26.39 -3.19 29.09
N HIS A 813 -27.17 -4.17 28.59
CA HIS A 813 -27.16 -4.62 27.22
C HIS A 813 -27.83 -3.56 26.34
N ILE A 814 -27.18 -3.11 25.29
CA ILE A 814 -27.75 -2.16 24.34
C ILE A 814 -28.39 -2.93 23.20
N ARG A 815 -29.63 -2.59 22.85
CA ARG A 815 -30.34 -3.13 21.71
C ARG A 815 -31.11 -2.04 20.97
N ASN A 816 -31.44 -2.26 19.68
CA ASN A 816 -32.35 -1.40 18.95
C ASN A 816 -33.81 -1.94 18.96
N LYS A 817 -34.72 -1.27 18.25
CA LYS A 817 -36.14 -1.63 18.17
C LYS A 817 -36.40 -3.04 17.60
N ARG A 818 -35.57 -3.50 16.68
CA ARG A 818 -35.45 -4.92 16.34
C ARG A 818 -34.57 -5.55 17.42
N PRO A 819 -34.75 -6.80 17.83
CA PRO A 819 -33.89 -7.39 18.87
C PRO A 819 -32.47 -7.61 18.37
N CYS A 820 -31.79 -6.54 17.97
CA CYS A 820 -30.39 -6.54 17.57
C CYS A 820 -29.58 -6.01 18.76
N TYR A 821 -28.82 -6.88 19.38
CA TYR A 821 -27.94 -6.58 20.51
C TYR A 821 -26.54 -6.27 20.02
N PHE A 822 -25.85 -5.40 20.70
CA PHE A 822 -24.43 -5.16 20.44
C PHE A 822 -23.61 -6.36 20.88
N THR A 823 -22.69 -6.74 20.03
CA THR A 823 -21.57 -7.63 20.34
C THR A 823 -20.28 -6.84 20.21
N ILE A 824 -19.38 -6.99 21.17
CA ILE A 824 -18.14 -6.23 21.22
C ILE A 824 -16.99 -7.20 21.00
N GLY A 825 -16.22 -7.00 19.94
CA GLY A 825 -15.00 -7.75 19.66
C GLY A 825 -13.83 -7.30 20.53
N ALA A 826 -12.88 -8.17 20.75
CA ALA A 826 -11.67 -7.86 21.52
C ALA A 826 -10.84 -6.70 20.90
N ASP A 827 -10.99 -6.47 19.61
CA ASP A 827 -10.37 -5.37 18.85
C ASP A 827 -11.17 -4.05 18.93
N GLY A 828 -12.24 -4.00 19.73
CA GLY A 828 -13.12 -2.84 19.84
C GLY A 828 -14.17 -2.72 18.74
N THR A 829 -14.20 -3.64 17.79
CA THR A 829 -15.27 -3.67 16.78
C THR A 829 -16.62 -3.94 17.42
N VAL A 830 -17.65 -3.28 16.89
CA VAL A 830 -19.02 -3.50 17.34
C VAL A 830 -19.84 -4.05 16.19
N ASP A 831 -20.47 -5.18 16.42
CA ASP A 831 -21.39 -5.80 15.48
C ASP A 831 -22.78 -5.94 16.10
N HIS A 832 -23.74 -6.38 15.33
CA HIS A 832 -25.11 -6.57 15.74
C HIS A 832 -25.52 -8.02 15.53
N THR A 833 -26.23 -8.54 16.49
CA THR A 833 -26.89 -9.84 16.32
C THR A 833 -28.39 -9.71 16.50
N THR A 834 -29.16 -10.40 15.67
CA THR A 834 -30.61 -10.45 15.77
C THR A 834 -31.12 -11.32 16.93
N TYR A 835 -30.21 -12.05 17.54
CA TYR A 835 -30.51 -12.92 18.67
C TYR A 835 -29.65 -12.56 19.86
N TYR A 836 -30.18 -12.76 21.05
CA TYR A 836 -29.44 -12.64 22.29
C TYR A 836 -28.49 -13.83 22.41
N VAL A 837 -27.24 -13.60 22.14
CA VAL A 837 -26.18 -14.63 22.13
C VAL A 837 -25.20 -14.44 23.28
N PRO A 838 -24.42 -15.48 23.65
CA PRO A 838 -23.47 -15.42 24.76
C PRO A 838 -22.42 -14.29 24.69
N THR A 839 -22.28 -13.63 23.53
CA THR A 839 -21.35 -12.52 23.29
C THR A 839 -21.99 -11.12 23.33
N CYS A 840 -23.28 -11.01 23.69
CA CYS A 840 -23.97 -9.73 23.86
C CYS A 840 -23.63 -9.11 25.22
N PHE A 841 -22.38 -8.69 25.42
CA PHE A 841 -21.91 -8.21 26.71
C PHE A 841 -22.53 -6.87 27.09
N PRO A 842 -22.81 -6.65 28.40
CA PRO A 842 -23.33 -5.37 28.87
C PRO A 842 -22.22 -4.34 29.02
N VAL A 843 -22.59 -3.09 28.90
CA VAL A 843 -21.73 -1.92 29.09
C VAL A 843 -22.06 -1.15 30.33
N GLU A 844 -21.12 -0.40 30.86
CA GLU A 844 -21.30 0.51 31.98
C GLU A 844 -21.63 1.91 31.45
N LEU A 845 -22.68 2.54 32.00
CA LEU A 845 -22.99 3.93 31.71
C LEU A 845 -22.40 4.80 32.83
N ILE A 846 -21.34 5.51 32.54
CA ILE A 846 -20.65 6.39 33.48
C ILE A 846 -21.15 7.82 33.24
N PRO A 847 -21.84 8.47 34.21
CA PRO A 847 -22.26 9.85 34.04
C PRO A 847 -21.10 10.76 33.69
N PHE A 848 -21.27 11.56 32.66
CA PHE A 848 -20.28 12.50 32.17
C PHE A 848 -20.73 13.93 32.47
N HIS A 849 -19.88 14.72 33.11
CA HIS A 849 -20.10 16.14 33.32
C HIS A 849 -19.13 16.90 32.41
N ASP A 850 -19.71 17.62 31.45
CA ASP A 850 -18.89 18.43 30.52
C ASP A 850 -18.09 19.49 31.34
N PRO A 851 -16.76 19.43 31.34
CA PRO A 851 -15.93 20.39 32.02
C PRO A 851 -15.97 21.80 31.40
N THR A 852 -16.47 21.95 30.17
CA THR A 852 -16.60 23.26 29.52
C THR A 852 -17.81 24.08 29.97
N GLY A 853 -18.72 23.46 30.70
CA GLY A 853 -19.73 24.14 31.57
C GLY A 853 -20.63 25.17 30.86
N ILE A 854 -20.91 25.07 29.57
CA ILE A 854 -21.89 25.92 28.89
C ILE A 854 -23.07 25.05 28.47
N HIS A 855 -23.89 24.69 29.44
CA HIS A 855 -25.21 24.14 29.18
C HIS A 855 -26.30 25.16 29.51
N ASN A 856 -27.12 25.47 28.54
CA ASN A 856 -28.44 26.06 28.78
C ASN A 856 -29.29 25.03 29.51
N THR A 857 -29.20 25.02 30.85
CA THR A 857 -30.22 24.39 31.66
C THR A 857 -31.41 25.31 31.71
N THR A 858 -32.38 25.08 30.84
CA THR A 858 -33.76 25.48 31.10
C THR A 858 -34.31 24.47 32.14
N ALA A 859 -33.90 24.58 33.34
CA ALA A 859 -34.63 24.03 34.48
C ALA A 859 -34.77 25.16 35.48
N ASP A 860 -36.03 25.45 35.87
CA ASP A 860 -36.41 26.41 36.86
C ASP A 860 -35.55 26.27 38.13
N ARG A 861 -34.46 27.01 38.20
CA ARG A 861 -33.84 27.35 39.50
C ARG A 861 -34.28 28.74 39.87
N PRO A 862 -34.65 28.99 41.11
CA PRO A 862 -34.92 30.33 41.61
C PRO A 862 -33.69 31.19 41.28
N ALA A 863 -33.92 32.39 40.77
CA ALA A 863 -32.87 33.33 40.42
C ALA A 863 -31.98 33.60 41.62
N ASP A 864 -30.78 33.02 41.62
CA ASP A 864 -29.76 33.34 42.64
C ASP A 864 -29.03 34.61 42.17
N ASP A 865 -29.27 35.70 42.89
CA ASP A 865 -28.69 37.02 42.61
C ASP A 865 -27.16 37.10 42.85
N LYS A 866 -26.51 35.97 42.97
CA LYS A 866 -25.08 35.88 43.22
C LYS A 866 -24.29 36.10 41.95
N CYS A 867 -23.24 36.93 42.03
CA CYS A 867 -22.30 37.20 40.97
C CYS A 867 -21.01 36.41 41.17
N TYR A 868 -20.44 35.90 40.08
CA TYR A 868 -19.15 35.19 40.09
C TYR A 868 -18.20 35.79 39.05
N ASN A 869 -16.89 35.83 39.32
CA ASN A 869 -15.89 36.18 38.35
C ASN A 869 -15.62 35.00 37.39
N LEU A 870 -14.77 35.20 36.40
CA LEU A 870 -14.40 34.13 35.43
C LEU A 870 -13.68 32.93 36.05
N CYS A 871 -13.12 33.08 37.25
CA CYS A 871 -12.48 32.00 38.01
C CYS A 871 -13.47 31.27 38.95
N GLY A 872 -14.80 31.52 38.84
CA GLY A 872 -15.82 30.88 39.65
C GLY A 872 -15.91 31.39 41.08
N GLN A 873 -15.18 32.45 41.49
CA GLN A 873 -15.22 33.02 42.81
C GLN A 873 -16.41 33.99 42.91
N ARG A 874 -17.14 33.88 44.00
CA ARG A 874 -18.26 34.78 44.30
C ARG A 874 -17.76 36.21 44.50
N VAL A 875 -18.32 37.15 43.74
CA VAL A 875 -17.97 38.58 43.83
C VAL A 875 -19.19 39.44 44.07
N THR A 876 -18.98 40.67 44.49
CA THR A 876 -20.05 41.64 44.66
C THR A 876 -20.44 42.23 43.30
N THR A 877 -21.63 42.84 43.27
CA THR A 877 -22.13 43.53 42.03
C THR A 877 -21.23 44.68 41.60
N ASN A 878 -20.35 45.17 42.48
CA ASN A 878 -19.40 46.28 42.19
C ASN A 878 -18.02 45.78 41.72
N TYR A 879 -17.84 44.45 41.54
CA TYR A 879 -16.58 43.91 41.01
C TYR A 879 -16.33 44.42 39.59
N LYS A 880 -15.17 45.06 39.37
CA LYS A 880 -14.74 45.55 38.05
C LYS A 880 -14.16 44.41 37.24
N GLY A 881 -14.73 44.15 36.07
CA GLY A 881 -14.33 43.07 35.18
C GLY A 881 -15.53 42.29 34.67
N VAL A 882 -15.29 41.07 34.21
CA VAL A 882 -16.36 40.18 33.72
C VAL A 882 -16.98 39.44 34.90
N ILE A 883 -18.31 39.63 35.10
CA ILE A 883 -19.09 38.88 36.09
C ILE A 883 -20.10 37.96 35.38
N ILE A 884 -20.36 36.84 36.00
CA ILE A 884 -21.41 35.89 35.64
C ILE A 884 -22.52 35.99 36.66
N ARG A 885 -23.71 36.36 36.22
CA ARG A 885 -24.93 36.43 37.03
C ARG A 885 -26.05 35.75 36.28
N ASN A 886 -26.73 34.83 36.91
CA ASN A 886 -27.81 34.05 36.32
C ASN A 886 -27.43 33.41 34.98
N GLY A 887 -26.19 32.86 34.89
CA GLY A 887 -25.66 32.24 33.67
C GLY A 887 -25.31 33.20 32.51
N LYS A 888 -25.41 34.49 32.69
CA LYS A 888 -25.07 35.50 31.68
C LYS A 888 -23.83 36.28 32.08
N LYS A 889 -22.96 36.57 31.09
CA LYS A 889 -21.76 37.40 31.26
C LYS A 889 -22.12 38.89 31.17
N TYR A 890 -21.65 39.66 32.12
CA TYR A 890 -21.74 41.13 32.17
C TYR A 890 -20.32 41.68 32.32
N ILE A 891 -20.03 42.77 31.61
CA ILE A 891 -18.80 43.56 31.80
C ILE A 891 -19.13 44.70 32.68
N ASN A 892 -18.61 44.69 33.91
CA ASN A 892 -18.76 45.77 34.89
C ASN A 892 -17.51 46.67 34.76
N ARG A 893 -17.65 47.88 34.22
CA ARG A 893 -16.56 48.83 33.95
C ARG A 893 -16.17 49.63 35.17
#